data_b397889fccc27d080c71686a29085102
#
_entry.id   b397889fccc27d080c71686a29085102
#
_cell.length_a   1.000
_cell.length_b   1.000
_cell.length_c   1.000
_cell.angle_alpha   90.00
_cell.angle_beta   90.00
_cell.angle_gamma   90.00
#
_symmetry.space_group_name_H-M   'P 1'
#
loop_
_entity.id
_entity.type
_entity.pdbx_description
1 polymer ?
#
loop_
_entity_poly.entity_id
_entity_poly.type
_entity_poly.pdbx_seq_one_letter_code
_entity_poly.pdbx_strand_id
1 'polypeptide(L)'
;MHLEAFMACRGPGFLVGGRTRARRWYEFVLGSRLASMQTVSDLKVVADYEPAGDQPEAIAGLIDGLGNGLAQQTLLGVTGSGKTFTVANVIEKVQRPTLVLAPNKTLAAQLYGEFREFFPENAVEYFVSYYDYYQPEAYVPSSDTYIEKDASINAHIEQMRLSATKAVLERRDTVIVASVSAIYGLGDPQSYLQMVLHLDRGDRVDQRYILMRLAELQYTRNDMAFERGTYRVRGDVIDVFPAESEREGVRIELFDEEIENLSTFDPLTGEVSNRVPRYTVFPKTHYVTPREKILSVLDDINDELKERLTLLKKNNKLVEAQRLEQRTRFDLEMIKELGYCSGIENYSRYLSGRKEGEPPPTLFDYLPADALLIIDESHVTVPQLGGMYKGDRSRKETLVEYGFRLPSALDNRPLRFDEWEGLAPQMIFVSATPGPYEAEHAGSVVEQVVRPTGLVDPDVLVRPATSQVDDLFEEIRITVEASERVLVTTLTKRMAEDLTEYLDEHGVRVRYLHSDIETVERMEIIRDLRLGEFDVLVGINLLREGLDMPEVSLVAILDADKEGFLRAERSLIQTIGRAARNVNGRAILYADKVTGSMERAIAETDRRRNKQLIFNKEHNVVPKTIEKDVTDVMEGARSSSGSRGKSGRRFGRDAVSAERTLPDDPKALGKLLKKLEKEMLESARNLEFEEAAALRDEIEEIRTQRFL
;
A
#
# COMPACT_ATOMS: atom_id res chain seq x y z
N MET A 1 24.02 28.75 -33.51
CA MET A 1 24.00 28.01 -34.80
C MET A 1 23.50 26.57 -34.62
N HIS A 2 22.45 26.34 -33.82
CA HIS A 2 21.81 25.01 -33.65
C HIS A 2 20.26 25.08 -33.63
N LEU A 3 19.67 26.21 -33.98
CA LEU A 3 18.22 26.38 -34.01
C LEU A 3 17.57 26.20 -35.40
N GLU A 4 18.34 26.20 -36.48
CA GLU A 4 17.79 26.15 -37.86
C GLU A 4 17.69 24.74 -38.46
N ALA A 5 18.32 23.71 -37.87
CA ALA A 5 18.26 22.33 -38.37
C ALA A 5 16.97 21.56 -37.98
N PHE A 6 16.09 22.15 -37.17
CA PHE A 6 14.90 21.45 -36.61
C PHE A 6 13.58 21.72 -37.36
N MET A 7 13.62 22.55 -38.40
CA MET A 7 12.40 22.95 -39.18
C MET A 7 12.14 22.14 -40.46
N ALA A 8 13.01 21.20 -40.82
CA ALA A 8 12.99 20.58 -42.15
C ALA A 8 12.33 19.17 -42.25
N CYS A 9 11.77 18.61 -41.20
CA CYS A 9 11.07 17.31 -41.26
C CYS A 9 9.59 17.45 -40.91
N ARG A 10 8.80 18.03 -41.79
CA ARG A 10 7.33 17.95 -41.71
C ARG A 10 6.80 17.06 -42.83
N GLY A 11 6.38 15.82 -42.49
CA GLY A 11 5.41 15.03 -43.24
C GLY A 11 4.02 15.12 -42.55
N PRO A 12 2.91 15.13 -43.31
CA PRO A 12 1.56 15.31 -42.76
C PRO A 12 0.96 13.99 -42.31
N GLY A 13 0.49 13.93 -41.09
CA GLY A 13 -0.39 12.86 -40.66
C GLY A 13 -0.24 12.46 -39.19
N PHE A 14 -1.32 12.65 -38.48
CA PHE A 14 -1.72 12.19 -37.14
C PHE A 14 -1.74 13.27 -36.06
N LEU A 15 -2.92 13.84 -35.94
CA LEU A 15 -3.42 14.57 -34.78
C LEU A 15 -3.75 13.53 -33.67
N VAL A 16 -2.83 13.26 -32.77
CA VAL A 16 -3.10 12.65 -31.47
C VAL A 16 -2.56 13.59 -30.39
N GLY A 17 -3.44 13.91 -29.49
CA GLY A 17 -3.49 14.80 -28.34
C GLY A 17 -2.22 15.49 -27.84
N GLY A 18 -2.41 16.73 -27.38
CA GLY A 18 -1.40 17.64 -26.83
C GLY A 18 -0.53 17.10 -25.66
N ARG A 19 -0.82 15.93 -25.12
CA ARG A 19 -0.07 15.27 -24.02
C ARG A 19 1.25 14.63 -24.48
N THR A 20 1.34 14.17 -25.74
CA THR A 20 2.59 13.62 -26.30
C THR A 20 3.68 14.68 -26.47
N ARG A 21 3.32 15.94 -26.59
CA ARG A 21 4.30 17.04 -26.67
C ARG A 21 4.90 17.41 -25.31
N ALA A 22 4.09 17.44 -24.26
CA ALA A 22 4.55 17.70 -22.90
C ALA A 22 5.45 16.56 -22.40
N ARG A 23 5.08 15.31 -22.68
CA ARG A 23 5.87 14.12 -22.33
C ARG A 23 7.21 14.07 -23.08
N ARG A 24 7.27 14.39 -24.38
CA ARG A 24 8.53 14.47 -25.15
C ARG A 24 9.42 15.62 -24.72
N TRP A 25 8.86 16.74 -24.28
CA TRP A 25 9.64 17.85 -23.75
C TRP A 25 10.20 17.52 -22.37
N TYR A 26 9.42 16.80 -21.57
CA TYR A 26 9.81 16.21 -20.30
C TYR A 26 11.00 15.24 -20.44
N GLU A 27 10.95 14.37 -21.46
CA GLU A 27 12.03 13.44 -21.79
C GLU A 27 13.32 14.18 -22.27
N PHE A 28 13.20 15.30 -22.91
CA PHE A 28 14.33 16.04 -23.44
C PHE A 28 15.01 16.92 -22.38
N VAL A 29 14.28 17.58 -21.51
CA VAL A 29 14.86 18.50 -20.50
C VAL A 29 15.25 17.75 -19.21
N LEU A 30 14.49 16.77 -18.79
CA LEU A 30 14.85 15.88 -17.68
C LEU A 30 15.90 14.83 -18.10
N GLY A 31 15.76 14.27 -19.28
CA GLY A 31 16.66 13.22 -19.76
C GLY A 31 18.13 13.64 -19.77
N SER A 32 18.45 14.91 -20.02
CA SER A 32 19.83 15.40 -20.02
C SER A 32 20.39 15.66 -18.61
N ARG A 33 19.55 16.03 -17.64
CA ARG A 33 19.98 16.27 -16.24
C ARG A 33 19.88 15.00 -15.39
N LEU A 34 18.83 14.19 -15.55
CA LEU A 34 18.66 12.91 -14.84
C LEU A 34 19.63 11.85 -15.33
N ALA A 35 19.96 11.79 -16.62
CA ALA A 35 20.95 10.84 -17.14
C ALA A 35 22.35 10.98 -16.51
N SER A 36 22.67 12.15 -15.97
CA SER A 36 23.93 12.36 -15.22
C SER A 36 23.82 11.97 -13.74
N MET A 37 22.63 11.71 -13.23
CA MET A 37 22.35 11.38 -11.82
C MET A 37 22.03 9.90 -11.60
N GLN A 38 21.59 9.17 -12.65
CA GLN A 38 21.13 7.79 -12.47
C GLN A 38 22.32 6.85 -12.26
N THR A 39 22.36 6.21 -11.10
CA THR A 39 23.18 5.01 -10.89
C THR A 39 22.55 3.86 -11.67
N VAL A 40 23.31 3.30 -12.60
CA VAL A 40 22.90 2.13 -13.36
C VAL A 40 23.40 0.90 -12.62
N SER A 41 22.53 0.26 -11.87
CA SER A 41 22.72 -1.09 -11.35
C SER A 41 21.74 -2.00 -12.08
N ASP A 42 22.14 -3.22 -12.41
CA ASP A 42 21.22 -4.17 -13.02
C ASP A 42 20.26 -4.74 -11.97
N LEU A 43 18.99 -4.90 -12.34
CA LEU A 43 18.02 -5.66 -11.57
C LEU A 43 18.43 -7.14 -11.59
N LYS A 44 18.69 -7.70 -10.40
CA LYS A 44 19.18 -9.07 -10.27
C LYS A 44 18.40 -9.85 -9.22
N VAL A 45 17.77 -10.94 -9.66
CA VAL A 45 17.08 -11.87 -8.75
C VAL A 45 18.07 -12.71 -7.99
N VAL A 46 17.89 -12.79 -6.67
CA VAL A 46 18.63 -13.68 -5.78
C VAL A 46 17.64 -14.67 -5.18
N ALA A 47 17.77 -15.94 -5.50
CA ALA A 47 16.93 -17.02 -4.96
C ALA A 47 17.73 -18.32 -4.86
N ASP A 48 17.39 -19.16 -3.89
CA ASP A 48 18.02 -20.48 -3.69
C ASP A 48 17.48 -21.56 -4.64
N TYR A 49 16.59 -21.20 -5.56
CA TYR A 49 15.92 -22.11 -6.48
C TYR A 49 15.74 -21.48 -7.87
N GLU A 50 15.68 -22.33 -8.87
CA GLU A 50 15.47 -21.96 -10.28
C GLU A 50 14.00 -22.07 -10.67
N PRO A 51 13.54 -21.35 -11.72
CA PRO A 51 12.20 -21.49 -12.26
C PRO A 51 11.86 -22.93 -12.66
N ALA A 52 10.71 -23.44 -12.20
CA ALA A 52 10.29 -24.82 -12.45
C ALA A 52 8.78 -24.90 -12.77
N GLY A 53 8.30 -26.07 -13.20
CA GLY A 53 6.91 -26.25 -13.65
C GLY A 53 6.60 -25.43 -14.90
N ASP A 54 5.51 -24.68 -14.89
CA ASP A 54 5.11 -23.80 -16.00
C ASP A 54 5.88 -22.45 -15.97
N GLN A 55 6.70 -22.16 -14.94
CA GLN A 55 7.37 -20.85 -14.77
C GLN A 55 8.31 -20.49 -15.94
N PRO A 56 9.20 -21.39 -16.44
CA PRO A 56 10.11 -21.05 -17.53
C PRO A 56 9.37 -20.63 -18.82
N GLU A 57 8.29 -21.34 -19.17
CA GLU A 57 7.47 -21.02 -20.35
C GLU A 57 6.70 -19.72 -20.14
N ALA A 58 6.17 -19.50 -18.93
CA ALA A 58 5.47 -18.27 -18.58
C ALA A 58 6.39 -17.05 -18.65
N ILE A 59 7.61 -17.13 -18.11
CA ILE A 59 8.62 -16.09 -18.20
C ILE A 59 8.93 -15.77 -19.66
N ALA A 60 9.23 -16.79 -20.46
CA ALA A 60 9.55 -16.61 -21.88
C ALA A 60 8.38 -15.98 -22.65
N GLY A 61 7.15 -16.46 -22.46
CA GLY A 61 5.98 -15.92 -23.13
C GLY A 61 5.68 -14.46 -22.80
N LEU A 62 5.83 -14.08 -21.54
CA LEU A 62 5.65 -12.68 -21.11
C LEU A 62 6.73 -11.75 -21.68
N ILE A 63 8.00 -12.19 -21.70
CA ILE A 63 9.11 -11.44 -22.28
C ILE A 63 8.92 -11.25 -23.78
N ASP A 64 8.55 -12.30 -24.49
CA ASP A 64 8.27 -12.24 -25.94
C ASP A 64 7.15 -11.26 -26.24
N GLY A 65 6.07 -11.30 -25.47
CA GLY A 65 4.97 -10.35 -25.62
C GLY A 65 5.39 -8.89 -25.38
N LEU A 66 6.19 -8.61 -24.33
CA LEU A 66 6.76 -7.29 -24.08
C LEU A 66 7.68 -6.84 -25.22
N GLY A 67 8.54 -7.74 -25.72
CA GLY A 67 9.44 -7.48 -26.84
C GLY A 67 8.70 -7.22 -28.16
N ASN A 68 7.58 -7.86 -28.37
CA ASN A 68 6.68 -7.65 -29.53
C ASN A 68 5.80 -6.39 -29.39
N GLY A 69 5.90 -5.65 -28.29
CA GLY A 69 5.19 -4.39 -28.08
C GLY A 69 3.72 -4.57 -27.68
N LEU A 70 3.31 -5.74 -27.17
CA LEU A 70 1.96 -5.91 -26.60
C LEU A 70 1.77 -4.92 -25.45
N ALA A 71 0.72 -4.12 -25.51
CA ALA A 71 0.41 -3.13 -24.46
C ALA A 71 -0.03 -3.80 -23.17
N GLN A 72 -0.74 -4.92 -23.27
CA GLN A 72 -1.37 -5.62 -22.16
C GLN A 72 -1.28 -7.14 -22.35
N GLN A 73 -0.92 -7.85 -21.28
CA GLN A 73 -0.83 -9.30 -21.25
C GLN A 73 -1.38 -9.82 -19.92
N THR A 74 -1.82 -11.07 -19.88
CA THR A 74 -2.30 -11.72 -18.66
C THR A 74 -1.45 -12.92 -18.29
N LEU A 75 -0.94 -12.95 -17.04
CA LEU A 75 -0.44 -14.15 -16.38
C LEU A 75 -1.58 -14.78 -15.59
N LEU A 76 -2.17 -15.86 -16.14
CA LEU A 76 -3.14 -16.69 -15.44
C LEU A 76 -2.39 -17.66 -14.55
N GLY A 77 -2.14 -17.26 -13.29
CA GLY A 77 -1.35 -18.06 -12.36
C GLY A 77 -2.18 -18.53 -11.17
N VAL A 78 -2.27 -19.85 -10.97
CA VAL A 78 -3.02 -20.40 -9.84
C VAL A 78 -2.38 -20.03 -8.49
N THR A 79 -3.15 -20.15 -7.42
CA THR A 79 -2.64 -19.94 -6.06
C THR A 79 -1.50 -20.92 -5.75
N GLY A 80 -0.39 -20.41 -5.24
CA GLY A 80 0.79 -21.22 -4.88
C GLY A 80 1.67 -21.65 -6.07
N SER A 81 1.44 -21.12 -7.28
CA SER A 81 2.32 -21.41 -8.43
C SER A 81 3.61 -20.60 -8.48
N GLY A 82 3.83 -19.67 -7.54
CA GLY A 82 5.01 -18.79 -7.49
C GLY A 82 4.95 -17.63 -8.47
N LYS A 83 3.76 -17.02 -8.66
CA LYS A 83 3.55 -15.86 -9.55
C LYS A 83 4.55 -14.72 -9.31
N THR A 84 4.81 -14.36 -8.03
CA THR A 84 5.74 -13.29 -7.66
C THR A 84 7.15 -13.60 -8.16
N PHE A 85 7.59 -14.83 -8.04
CA PHE A 85 8.92 -15.27 -8.54
C PHE A 85 9.00 -15.22 -10.07
N THR A 86 7.93 -15.64 -10.76
CA THR A 86 7.82 -15.50 -12.23
C THR A 86 7.93 -14.04 -12.66
N VAL A 87 7.18 -13.14 -11.99
CA VAL A 87 7.23 -11.69 -12.25
C VAL A 87 8.60 -11.12 -11.95
N ALA A 88 9.26 -11.51 -10.84
CA ALA A 88 10.61 -11.08 -10.52
C ALA A 88 11.62 -11.46 -11.62
N ASN A 89 11.54 -12.68 -12.15
CA ASN A 89 12.38 -13.11 -13.28
C ASN A 89 12.09 -12.33 -14.57
N VAL A 90 10.82 -11.98 -14.84
CA VAL A 90 10.49 -11.09 -15.97
C VAL A 90 11.13 -9.72 -15.78
N ILE A 91 11.01 -9.12 -14.59
CA ILE A 91 11.61 -7.82 -14.24
C ILE A 91 13.14 -7.86 -14.44
N GLU A 92 13.80 -8.91 -13.95
CA GLU A 92 15.23 -9.10 -14.15
C GLU A 92 15.61 -9.12 -15.65
N LYS A 93 14.86 -9.86 -16.47
CA LYS A 93 15.19 -10.01 -17.90
C LYS A 93 14.94 -8.75 -18.71
N VAL A 94 13.91 -7.97 -18.37
CA VAL A 94 13.58 -6.75 -19.13
C VAL A 94 14.30 -5.50 -18.66
N GLN A 95 14.89 -5.49 -17.45
CA GLN A 95 15.72 -4.42 -16.91
C GLN A 95 15.03 -3.03 -16.93
N ARG A 96 13.75 -2.99 -16.53
CA ARG A 96 12.94 -1.77 -16.57
C ARG A 96 12.45 -1.39 -15.17
N PRO A 97 12.43 -0.09 -14.82
CA PRO A 97 11.74 0.36 -13.60
C PRO A 97 10.31 -0.16 -13.59
N THR A 98 9.90 -0.75 -12.49
CA THR A 98 8.63 -1.47 -12.41
C THR A 98 7.74 -0.93 -11.30
N LEU A 99 6.46 -0.71 -11.61
CA LEU A 99 5.41 -0.44 -10.64
C LEU A 99 4.53 -1.68 -10.49
N VAL A 100 4.37 -2.19 -9.28
CA VAL A 100 3.49 -3.31 -8.92
C VAL A 100 2.30 -2.75 -8.16
N LEU A 101 1.09 -2.90 -8.68
CA LEU A 101 -0.15 -2.49 -8.02
C LEU A 101 -0.82 -3.67 -7.33
N ALA A 102 -1.12 -3.52 -6.06
CA ALA A 102 -1.86 -4.47 -5.24
C ALA A 102 -3.21 -3.88 -4.79
N PRO A 103 -4.25 -4.71 -4.57
CA PRO A 103 -5.60 -4.24 -4.24
C PRO A 103 -5.72 -3.65 -2.83
N ASN A 104 -4.84 -4.00 -1.91
CA ASN A 104 -4.88 -3.54 -0.53
C ASN A 104 -3.48 -3.43 0.10
N LYS A 105 -3.39 -2.75 1.27
CA LYS A 105 -2.12 -2.53 1.98
C LYS A 105 -1.46 -3.83 2.43
N THR A 106 -2.23 -4.82 2.85
CA THR A 106 -1.73 -6.11 3.36
C THR A 106 -1.01 -6.88 2.27
N LEU A 107 -1.64 -7.03 1.10
CA LEU A 107 -1.02 -7.71 -0.04
C LEU A 107 0.17 -6.91 -0.58
N ALA A 108 0.06 -5.58 -0.62
CA ALA A 108 1.20 -4.73 -0.98
C ALA A 108 2.39 -4.92 -0.03
N ALA A 109 2.17 -5.04 1.28
CA ALA A 109 3.23 -5.30 2.26
C ALA A 109 3.86 -6.69 2.06
N GLN A 110 3.05 -7.71 1.80
CA GLN A 110 3.55 -9.05 1.48
C GLN A 110 4.42 -9.05 0.22
N LEU A 111 3.92 -8.47 -0.88
CA LEU A 111 4.68 -8.36 -2.13
C LEU A 111 5.97 -7.55 -1.97
N TYR A 112 5.92 -6.47 -1.20
CA TYR A 112 7.10 -5.68 -0.87
C TYR A 112 8.17 -6.53 -0.16
N GLY A 113 7.77 -7.34 0.83
CA GLY A 113 8.67 -8.28 1.49
C GLY A 113 9.27 -9.30 0.52
N GLU A 114 8.43 -9.96 -0.29
CA GLU A 114 8.86 -10.94 -1.29
C GLU A 114 9.81 -10.33 -2.33
N PHE A 115 9.53 -9.13 -2.87
CA PHE A 115 10.42 -8.46 -3.82
C PHE A 115 11.74 -8.00 -3.17
N ARG A 116 11.74 -7.60 -1.90
CA ARG A 116 13.00 -7.28 -1.18
C ARG A 116 13.90 -8.50 -1.00
N GLU A 117 13.30 -9.67 -0.81
CA GLU A 117 14.08 -10.93 -0.77
C GLU A 117 14.65 -11.27 -2.14
N PHE A 118 13.87 -11.07 -3.22
CA PHE A 118 14.35 -11.34 -4.58
C PHE A 118 15.35 -10.30 -5.10
N PHE A 119 15.27 -9.05 -4.68
CA PHE A 119 16.10 -7.94 -5.14
C PHE A 119 16.83 -7.24 -3.98
N PRO A 120 17.71 -7.94 -3.22
CA PRO A 120 18.28 -7.41 -1.99
C PRO A 120 19.27 -6.24 -2.21
N GLU A 121 19.81 -6.07 -3.42
CA GLU A 121 20.77 -5.01 -3.77
C GLU A 121 20.12 -3.86 -4.57
N ASN A 122 18.87 -4.02 -4.98
CA ASN A 122 18.15 -3.04 -5.79
C ASN A 122 17.18 -2.19 -4.95
N ALA A 123 16.65 -1.12 -5.54
CA ALA A 123 15.69 -0.27 -4.87
C ALA A 123 14.29 -0.88 -4.92
N VAL A 124 13.91 -1.60 -3.89
CA VAL A 124 12.53 -2.06 -3.69
C VAL A 124 11.84 -1.11 -2.72
N GLU A 125 10.76 -0.48 -3.17
CA GLU A 125 10.11 0.64 -2.49
C GLU A 125 8.63 0.38 -2.24
N TYR A 126 8.07 1.02 -1.21
CA TYR A 126 6.69 0.83 -0.78
C TYR A 126 5.88 2.12 -0.87
N PHE A 127 4.75 2.09 -1.59
CA PHE A 127 3.95 3.28 -1.85
C PHE A 127 2.45 3.00 -1.64
N VAL A 128 1.99 3.11 -0.41
CA VAL A 128 0.57 2.93 -0.04
C VAL A 128 0.02 4.20 0.62
N SER A 129 -1.25 4.21 0.98
CA SER A 129 -1.82 5.32 1.75
C SER A 129 -1.14 5.43 3.12
N TYR A 130 -0.64 6.61 3.46
CA TYR A 130 0.06 6.90 4.73
C TYR A 130 -0.87 7.17 5.92
N TYR A 131 -2.19 7.06 5.72
CA TYR A 131 -3.14 7.17 6.80
C TYR A 131 -3.37 5.84 7.50
N ASP A 132 -3.16 5.77 8.82
CA ASP A 132 -3.62 4.65 9.64
C ASP A 132 -5.14 4.72 9.82
N TYR A 133 -5.63 5.92 10.10
CA TYR A 133 -7.05 6.27 10.11
C TYR A 133 -7.30 7.45 9.18
N TYR A 134 -8.38 7.41 8.42
CA TYR A 134 -8.76 8.49 7.52
C TYR A 134 -10.28 8.66 7.44
N GLN A 135 -10.75 9.76 8.00
CA GLN A 135 -12.11 10.26 7.80
C GLN A 135 -12.03 11.49 6.88
N PRO A 136 -12.47 11.39 5.61
CA PRO A 136 -12.48 12.54 4.72
C PRO A 136 -13.49 13.59 5.21
N GLU A 137 -13.17 14.86 4.98
CA GLU A 137 -14.15 15.91 5.19
C GLU A 137 -15.40 15.65 4.35
N ALA A 138 -16.57 15.84 4.95
CA ALA A 138 -17.84 15.66 4.29
C ALA A 138 -18.91 16.61 4.88
N TYR A 139 -19.93 16.87 4.11
CA TYR A 139 -21.10 17.61 4.59
C TYR A 139 -22.37 16.82 4.29
N VAL A 140 -23.22 16.69 5.30
CA VAL A 140 -24.50 16.00 5.21
C VAL A 140 -25.63 17.06 5.25
N PRO A 141 -26.17 17.46 4.09
CA PRO A 141 -27.15 18.55 4.02
C PRO A 141 -28.45 18.28 4.82
N SER A 142 -28.88 17.03 4.92
CA SER A 142 -30.11 16.64 5.62
C SER A 142 -30.07 16.88 7.13
N SER A 143 -28.90 16.86 7.74
CA SER A 143 -28.68 17.09 9.18
C SER A 143 -27.88 18.34 9.47
N ASP A 144 -27.54 19.14 8.45
CA ASP A 144 -26.62 20.31 8.54
C ASP A 144 -25.33 19.98 9.32
N THR A 145 -24.78 18.80 9.06
CA THR A 145 -23.61 18.30 9.79
C THR A 145 -22.37 18.36 8.91
N TYR A 146 -21.39 19.14 9.33
CA TYR A 146 -20.05 19.11 8.74
C TYR A 146 -19.17 18.13 9.51
N ILE A 147 -18.62 17.18 8.78
CA ILE A 147 -17.64 16.22 9.28
C ILE A 147 -16.28 16.77 8.90
N GLU A 148 -15.50 17.16 9.90
CA GLU A 148 -14.14 17.63 9.69
C GLU A 148 -13.24 16.48 9.22
N LYS A 149 -12.20 16.80 8.42
CA LYS A 149 -11.16 15.83 8.07
C LYS A 149 -10.43 15.41 9.35
N ASP A 150 -10.51 14.13 9.67
CA ASP A 150 -9.72 13.51 10.74
C ASP A 150 -8.82 12.43 10.15
N ALA A 151 -7.54 12.48 10.48
CA ALA A 151 -6.57 11.56 9.93
C ALA A 151 -5.38 11.37 10.85
N SER A 152 -5.04 10.12 11.09
CA SER A 152 -3.78 9.73 11.72
C SER A 152 -2.76 9.37 10.63
N ILE A 153 -1.64 10.09 10.62
CA ILE A 153 -0.57 9.90 9.63
C ILE A 153 0.48 8.96 10.21
N ASN A 154 0.78 7.91 9.47
CA ASN A 154 1.91 7.04 9.75
C ASN A 154 3.18 7.63 9.17
N ALA A 155 4.03 8.18 10.05
CA ALA A 155 5.27 8.84 9.66
C ALA A 155 6.27 7.89 8.96
N HIS A 156 6.22 6.59 9.24
CA HIS A 156 7.07 5.61 8.57
C HIS A 156 6.61 5.35 7.13
N ILE A 157 5.30 5.18 6.91
CA ILE A 157 4.75 5.02 5.55
C ILE A 157 4.94 6.31 4.74
N GLU A 158 4.83 7.49 5.36
CA GLU A 158 5.13 8.76 4.68
C GLU A 158 6.58 8.80 4.21
N GLN A 159 7.53 8.42 5.06
CA GLN A 159 8.94 8.30 4.72
C GLN A 159 9.17 7.33 3.55
N MET A 160 8.55 6.13 3.57
CA MET A 160 8.68 5.15 2.48
C MET A 160 8.15 5.70 1.16
N ARG A 161 7.09 6.50 1.17
CA ARG A 161 6.57 7.16 -0.05
C ARG A 161 7.54 8.19 -0.61
N LEU A 162 8.22 8.95 0.25
CA LEU A 162 9.27 9.90 -0.18
C LEU A 162 10.46 9.14 -0.74
N SER A 163 10.85 8.02 -0.11
CA SER A 163 11.89 7.13 -0.62
C SER A 163 11.55 6.60 -2.02
N ALA A 164 10.31 6.13 -2.22
CA ALA A 164 9.86 5.60 -3.51
C ALA A 164 9.92 6.64 -4.64
N THR A 165 9.50 7.88 -4.38
CA THR A 165 9.57 8.97 -5.37
C THR A 165 11.00 9.37 -5.67
N LYS A 166 11.88 9.41 -4.66
CA LYS A 166 13.31 9.64 -4.84
C LYS A 166 13.93 8.54 -5.68
N ALA A 167 13.69 7.26 -5.31
CA ALA A 167 14.27 6.11 -5.98
C ALA A 167 13.93 6.08 -7.48
N VAL A 168 12.67 6.29 -7.86
CA VAL A 168 12.27 6.28 -9.28
C VAL A 168 12.88 7.43 -10.08
N LEU A 169 13.24 8.55 -9.43
CA LEU A 169 13.88 9.69 -10.06
C LEU A 169 15.41 9.50 -10.20
N GLU A 170 16.04 8.84 -9.23
CA GLU A 170 17.51 8.69 -9.19
C GLU A 170 18.02 7.35 -9.75
N ARG A 171 17.20 6.29 -9.73
CA ARG A 171 17.63 4.92 -10.03
C ARG A 171 16.78 4.28 -11.12
N ARG A 172 17.45 3.50 -11.97
CA ARG A 172 16.79 2.68 -13.00
C ARG A 172 16.37 1.29 -12.48
N ASP A 173 17.06 0.79 -11.47
CA ASP A 173 16.86 -0.51 -10.85
C ASP A 173 15.83 -0.46 -9.71
N THR A 174 14.68 0.16 -10.00
CA THR A 174 13.64 0.43 -9.00
C THR A 174 12.41 -0.44 -9.22
N VAL A 175 11.93 -1.08 -8.15
CA VAL A 175 10.65 -1.80 -8.09
C VAL A 175 9.79 -1.15 -7.01
N ILE A 176 8.69 -0.51 -7.38
CA ILE A 176 7.76 0.12 -6.44
C ILE A 176 6.54 -0.77 -6.27
N VAL A 177 6.26 -1.20 -5.05
CA VAL A 177 5.01 -1.89 -4.70
C VAL A 177 4.02 -0.89 -4.13
N ALA A 178 2.89 -0.71 -4.80
CA ALA A 178 1.91 0.30 -4.46
C ALA A 178 0.49 -0.28 -4.33
N SER A 179 -0.37 0.46 -3.62
CA SER A 179 -1.81 0.23 -3.65
C SER A 179 -2.49 1.20 -4.63
N VAL A 180 -3.82 1.15 -4.71
CA VAL A 180 -4.65 2.09 -5.48
C VAL A 180 -4.37 3.56 -5.13
N SER A 181 -3.71 3.84 -3.99
CA SER A 181 -3.24 5.20 -3.65
C SER A 181 -2.32 5.83 -4.71
N ALA A 182 -1.72 5.03 -5.59
CA ALA A 182 -0.89 5.50 -6.70
C ALA A 182 -1.63 6.38 -7.73
N ILE A 183 -2.97 6.27 -7.84
CA ILE A 183 -3.78 7.11 -8.75
C ILE A 183 -4.25 8.43 -8.12
N TYR A 184 -3.93 8.67 -6.85
CA TYR A 184 -4.27 9.91 -6.16
C TYR A 184 -3.20 10.98 -6.36
N GLY A 185 -3.60 12.24 -6.19
CA GLY A 185 -2.73 13.39 -6.38
C GLY A 185 -1.47 13.37 -5.52
N LEU A 186 -0.37 13.66 -6.18
CA LEU A 186 0.94 14.01 -5.61
C LEU A 186 1.33 15.43 -6.01
N GLY A 187 2.41 15.94 -5.49
CA GLY A 187 3.02 17.17 -6.00
C GLY A 187 3.46 17.02 -7.45
N ASP A 188 3.60 18.15 -8.12
CA ASP A 188 4.07 18.18 -9.52
C ASP A 188 5.54 17.73 -9.62
N PRO A 189 5.87 16.70 -10.43
CA PRO A 189 7.23 16.18 -10.53
C PRO A 189 8.27 17.23 -10.94
N GLN A 190 7.89 18.19 -11.81
CA GLN A 190 8.80 19.27 -12.24
C GLN A 190 9.10 20.21 -11.07
N SER A 191 8.07 20.65 -10.35
CA SER A 191 8.25 21.49 -9.18
C SER A 191 9.07 20.74 -8.09
N TYR A 192 8.81 19.46 -7.90
CA TYR A 192 9.54 18.62 -6.94
C TYR A 192 11.04 18.54 -7.27
N LEU A 193 11.39 18.31 -8.55
CA LEU A 193 12.79 18.28 -9.01
C LEU A 193 13.48 19.65 -9.00
N GLN A 194 12.76 20.76 -9.19
CA GLN A 194 13.31 22.11 -9.06
C GLN A 194 13.63 22.47 -7.61
N MET A 195 12.99 21.79 -6.67
CA MET A 195 13.13 22.04 -5.23
C MET A 195 14.20 21.18 -4.57
N VAL A 196 14.97 20.35 -5.27
CA VAL A 196 16.09 19.60 -4.69
C VAL A 196 17.30 20.53 -4.40
N LEU A 197 18.10 20.17 -3.42
CA LEU A 197 19.37 20.81 -3.11
C LEU A 197 20.52 19.86 -3.48
N HIS A 198 21.20 20.18 -4.58
CA HIS A 198 22.43 19.47 -5.00
C HIS A 198 23.64 20.05 -4.31
N LEU A 199 24.49 19.17 -3.79
CA LEU A 199 25.73 19.49 -3.11
C LEU A 199 26.83 18.63 -3.71
N ASP A 200 27.87 19.25 -4.25
CA ASP A 200 29.10 18.60 -4.70
C ASP A 200 30.26 19.05 -3.80
N ARG A 201 31.14 18.12 -3.46
CA ARG A 201 32.37 18.45 -2.72
C ARG A 201 33.23 19.39 -3.56
N GLY A 202 33.68 20.49 -2.98
CA GLY A 202 34.43 21.54 -3.66
C GLY A 202 33.59 22.67 -4.24
N ASP A 203 32.24 22.58 -4.15
CA ASP A 203 31.38 23.68 -4.54
C ASP A 203 31.54 24.88 -3.60
N ARG A 204 31.54 26.08 -4.20
CA ARG A 204 31.53 27.35 -3.46
C ARG A 204 30.09 27.79 -3.22
N VAL A 205 29.66 27.68 -1.98
CA VAL A 205 28.28 27.94 -1.55
C VAL A 205 28.26 28.60 -0.17
N ASP A 206 27.62 29.75 -0.05
CA ASP A 206 27.37 30.41 1.22
C ASP A 206 26.47 29.54 2.13
N GLN A 207 26.87 29.37 3.40
CA GLN A 207 26.07 28.67 4.41
C GLN A 207 24.61 29.15 4.45
N ARG A 208 24.40 30.46 4.36
CA ARG A 208 23.03 31.04 4.36
C ARG A 208 22.19 30.57 3.17
N TYR A 209 22.80 30.35 2.01
CA TYR A 209 22.10 29.82 0.86
C TYR A 209 21.63 28.37 1.12
N ILE A 210 22.47 27.52 1.70
CA ILE A 210 22.11 26.16 2.06
C ILE A 210 20.93 26.17 3.05
N LEU A 211 20.99 27.00 4.10
CA LEU A 211 19.96 27.11 5.11
C LEU A 211 18.62 27.64 4.53
N MET A 212 18.70 28.62 3.63
CA MET A 212 17.53 29.14 2.92
C MET A 212 16.89 28.03 2.07
N ARG A 213 17.70 27.30 1.30
CA ARG A 213 17.22 26.17 0.48
C ARG A 213 16.58 25.07 1.33
N LEU A 214 17.16 24.69 2.47
CA LEU A 214 16.58 23.72 3.38
C LEU A 214 15.21 24.19 3.91
N ALA A 215 15.06 25.46 4.24
CA ALA A 215 13.77 26.04 4.65
C ALA A 215 12.74 26.00 3.51
N GLU A 216 13.13 26.31 2.25
CA GLU A 216 12.29 26.19 1.07
C GLU A 216 11.85 24.74 0.80
N LEU A 217 12.71 23.76 1.10
CA LEU A 217 12.44 22.32 1.06
C LEU A 217 11.54 21.85 2.22
N GLN A 218 11.06 22.77 3.06
CA GLN A 218 10.21 22.51 4.23
C GLN A 218 10.92 21.79 5.39
N TYR A 219 12.28 21.81 5.44
CA TYR A 219 13.02 21.31 6.58
C TYR A 219 12.96 22.32 7.74
N THR A 220 12.85 21.80 8.95
CA THR A 220 12.79 22.61 10.18
C THR A 220 14.14 22.59 10.87
N ARG A 221 14.63 23.77 11.29
CA ARG A 221 15.82 23.83 12.14
C ARG A 221 15.49 23.33 13.54
N ASN A 222 16.20 22.31 14.00
CA ASN A 222 16.08 21.81 15.36
C ASN A 222 17.46 21.34 15.87
N ASP A 223 18.07 22.17 16.70
CA ASP A 223 19.41 21.88 17.23
C ASP A 223 19.35 20.93 18.45
N MET A 224 18.17 20.68 19.03
CA MET A 224 17.96 19.85 20.23
C MET A 224 17.49 18.44 19.89
N ALA A 225 16.43 18.32 19.10
CA ALA A 225 15.89 17.04 18.64
C ALA A 225 16.18 16.87 17.15
N PHE A 226 17.11 15.99 16.80
CA PHE A 226 17.52 15.74 15.44
C PHE A 226 16.69 14.59 14.86
N GLU A 227 15.57 14.95 14.25
CA GLU A 227 14.58 14.04 13.70
C GLU A 227 14.54 14.13 12.16
N ARG A 228 13.87 13.20 11.51
CA ARG A 228 13.67 13.22 10.05
C ARG A 228 13.01 14.54 9.60
N GLY A 229 13.50 15.11 8.50
CA GLY A 229 13.01 16.38 7.97
C GLY A 229 13.43 17.57 8.82
N THR A 230 14.50 17.44 9.65
CA THR A 230 15.12 18.55 10.37
C THR A 230 16.58 18.73 9.97
N TYR A 231 17.13 19.89 10.27
CA TYR A 231 18.56 20.16 10.19
C TYR A 231 19.03 20.88 11.44
N ARG A 232 20.31 20.75 11.74
CA ARG A 232 20.99 21.47 12.82
C ARG A 232 22.28 22.11 12.33
N VAL A 233 22.72 23.16 13.00
CA VAL A 233 23.90 23.93 12.59
C VAL A 233 24.84 24.10 13.80
N ARG A 234 26.11 23.73 13.61
CA ARG A 234 27.17 23.87 14.62
C ARG A 234 28.42 24.47 13.98
N GLY A 235 28.56 25.80 14.06
CA GLY A 235 29.63 26.49 13.35
C GLY A 235 29.50 26.31 11.84
N ASP A 236 30.54 25.80 11.20
CA ASP A 236 30.60 25.58 9.77
C ASP A 236 30.08 24.19 9.36
N VAL A 237 29.47 23.45 10.29
CA VAL A 237 28.89 22.11 10.04
C VAL A 237 27.38 22.19 10.04
N ILE A 238 26.78 21.69 8.96
CA ILE A 238 25.34 21.54 8.82
C ILE A 238 25.04 20.03 8.76
N ASP A 239 24.28 19.53 9.73
CA ASP A 239 23.75 18.18 9.72
C ASP A 239 22.28 18.21 9.24
N VAL A 240 21.94 17.43 8.24
CA VAL A 240 20.58 17.28 7.70
C VAL A 240 20.12 15.85 7.90
N PHE A 241 18.92 15.63 8.44
CA PHE A 241 18.31 14.31 8.46
C PHE A 241 17.24 14.25 7.36
N PRO A 242 17.55 13.62 6.20
CA PRO A 242 16.66 13.58 5.07
C PRO A 242 15.32 12.94 5.43
N ALA A 243 14.22 13.49 4.90
CA ALA A 243 12.88 13.03 5.23
C ALA A 243 12.58 11.62 4.71
N GLU A 244 13.24 11.24 3.62
CA GLU A 244 13.15 9.92 2.98
C GLU A 244 14.08 8.88 3.61
N SER A 245 15.08 9.29 4.40
CA SER A 245 16.06 8.38 5.01
C SER A 245 15.50 7.72 6.27
N GLU A 246 15.79 6.43 6.42
CA GLU A 246 15.43 5.67 7.62
C GLU A 246 16.45 5.88 8.76
N ARG A 247 17.74 5.90 8.44
CA ARG A 247 18.83 5.80 9.42
C ARG A 247 20.04 6.68 9.15
N GLU A 248 20.13 7.35 8.01
CA GLU A 248 21.31 8.11 7.65
C GLU A 248 21.02 9.60 7.63
N GLY A 249 21.83 10.35 8.40
CA GLY A 249 21.95 11.80 8.29
C GLY A 249 23.03 12.17 7.28
N VAL A 250 23.00 13.39 6.79
CA VAL A 250 24.00 13.97 5.90
C VAL A 250 24.71 15.10 6.59
N ARG A 251 26.02 15.07 6.63
CA ARG A 251 26.87 16.11 7.20
C ARG A 251 27.55 16.87 6.08
N ILE A 252 27.40 18.19 6.11
CA ILE A 252 28.02 19.16 5.21
C ILE A 252 29.01 19.95 6.05
N GLU A 253 30.30 19.81 5.75
CA GLU A 253 31.36 20.56 6.41
C GLU A 253 31.87 21.63 5.45
N LEU A 254 31.77 22.90 5.89
CA LEU A 254 32.20 24.07 5.11
C LEU A 254 33.55 24.55 5.63
N PHE A 255 34.39 24.96 4.70
CA PHE A 255 35.56 25.77 5.01
C PHE A 255 35.43 27.08 4.25
N ASP A 256 35.16 28.17 4.98
CA ASP A 256 34.76 29.47 4.40
C ASP A 256 33.47 29.31 3.56
N GLU A 257 33.51 29.51 2.27
CA GLU A 257 32.39 29.33 1.33
C GLU A 257 32.54 28.04 0.48
N GLU A 258 33.41 27.12 0.83
CA GLU A 258 33.65 25.87 0.08
C GLU A 258 33.16 24.65 0.86
N ILE A 259 32.47 23.73 0.18
CA ILE A 259 32.11 22.42 0.75
C ILE A 259 33.35 21.56 0.81
N GLU A 260 34.00 21.50 1.98
CA GLU A 260 35.22 20.74 2.19
C GLU A 260 34.93 19.23 2.19
N ASN A 261 33.88 18.81 2.93
CA ASN A 261 33.48 17.41 3.03
C ASN A 261 31.96 17.25 3.00
N LEU A 262 31.55 16.13 2.37
CA LEU A 262 30.20 15.59 2.44
C LEU A 262 30.29 14.15 2.95
N SER A 263 29.49 13.83 3.97
CA SER A 263 29.48 12.48 4.53
C SER A 263 28.08 12.07 4.96
N THR A 264 27.78 10.77 4.91
CA THR A 264 26.64 10.18 5.59
C THR A 264 27.06 9.70 6.98
N PHE A 265 26.17 9.80 7.96
CA PHE A 265 26.43 9.42 9.32
C PHE A 265 25.19 8.85 10.02
N ASP A 266 25.39 8.05 11.03
CA ASP A 266 24.30 7.57 11.90
C ASP A 266 23.83 8.71 12.84
N PRO A 267 22.57 9.15 12.75
CA PRO A 267 22.05 10.26 13.59
C PRO A 267 22.10 9.98 15.09
N LEU A 268 22.06 8.70 15.51
CA LEU A 268 22.06 8.29 16.90
C LEU A 268 23.48 8.32 17.49
N THR A 269 24.44 7.73 16.80
CA THR A 269 25.82 7.62 17.30
C THR A 269 26.70 8.80 16.86
N GLY A 270 26.35 9.47 15.76
CA GLY A 270 27.16 10.50 15.11
C GLY A 270 28.34 9.97 14.31
N GLU A 271 28.48 8.64 14.21
CA GLU A 271 29.56 7.99 13.44
C GLU A 271 29.37 8.18 11.95
N VAL A 272 30.44 8.55 11.25
CA VAL A 272 30.44 8.72 9.80
C VAL A 272 30.40 7.32 9.13
N SER A 273 29.34 7.06 8.36
CA SER A 273 29.20 5.81 7.59
C SER A 273 30.05 5.84 6.33
N ASN A 274 29.88 6.90 5.51
CA ASN A 274 30.57 7.04 4.23
C ASN A 274 30.93 8.51 3.93
N ARG A 275 32.02 8.72 3.19
CA ARG A 275 32.29 10.01 2.55
C ARG A 275 31.84 9.96 1.11
N VAL A 276 31.03 10.93 0.71
CA VAL A 276 30.40 10.97 -0.61
C VAL A 276 30.91 12.18 -1.41
N PRO A 277 31.15 12.04 -2.73
CA PRO A 277 31.57 13.17 -3.56
C PRO A 277 30.45 14.17 -3.81
N ARG A 278 29.20 13.70 -3.75
CA ARG A 278 27.98 14.49 -3.96
C ARG A 278 26.82 13.94 -3.15
N TYR A 279 25.87 14.81 -2.85
CA TYR A 279 24.59 14.42 -2.25
C TYR A 279 23.46 15.33 -2.73
N THR A 280 22.26 14.76 -2.89
CA THR A 280 21.05 15.51 -3.23
C THR A 280 20.05 15.40 -2.09
N VAL A 281 19.70 16.53 -1.49
CA VAL A 281 18.63 16.61 -0.48
C VAL A 281 17.31 16.83 -1.19
N PHE A 282 16.37 15.92 -0.97
CA PHE A 282 15.00 16.00 -1.50
C PHE A 282 14.07 16.74 -0.55
N PRO A 283 12.93 17.28 -1.05
CA PRO A 283 11.95 17.96 -0.20
C PRO A 283 11.36 17.06 0.90
N LYS A 284 11.01 17.67 2.02
CA LYS A 284 10.35 17.01 3.16
C LYS A 284 8.94 16.50 2.83
N THR A 285 8.28 17.04 1.82
CA THR A 285 6.91 16.70 1.41
C THR A 285 6.80 16.70 -0.11
N HIS A 286 5.85 15.95 -0.66
CA HIS A 286 5.55 15.97 -2.10
C HIS A 286 4.95 17.29 -2.58
N TYR A 287 4.30 18.04 -1.69
CA TYR A 287 3.65 19.32 -2.01
C TYR A 287 4.58 20.50 -1.76
N VAL A 288 5.67 20.54 -2.51
CA VAL A 288 6.58 21.70 -2.55
C VAL A 288 6.47 22.40 -3.92
N THR A 289 6.44 23.71 -3.87
CA THR A 289 6.31 24.56 -5.07
C THR A 289 7.24 25.74 -4.93
N PRO A 290 8.01 26.09 -5.97
CA PRO A 290 8.87 27.27 -5.94
C PRO A 290 8.08 28.53 -5.56
N ARG A 291 8.67 29.37 -4.68
CA ARG A 291 8.00 30.57 -4.14
C ARG A 291 7.47 31.52 -5.22
N GLU A 292 8.21 31.66 -6.31
CA GLU A 292 7.77 32.48 -7.47
C GLU A 292 6.47 31.94 -8.07
N LYS A 293 6.35 30.63 -8.21
CA LYS A 293 5.13 29.97 -8.72
C LYS A 293 3.99 30.12 -7.72
N ILE A 294 4.25 29.99 -6.42
CA ILE A 294 3.24 30.21 -5.37
C ILE A 294 2.67 31.62 -5.51
N LEU A 295 3.54 32.64 -5.54
CA LEU A 295 3.10 34.04 -5.65
C LEU A 295 2.29 34.31 -6.91
N SER A 296 2.64 33.68 -8.04
CA SER A 296 1.92 33.85 -9.32
C SER A 296 0.50 33.26 -9.32
N VAL A 297 0.21 32.26 -8.50
CA VAL A 297 -1.11 31.60 -8.49
C VAL A 297 -2.06 32.16 -7.43
N LEU A 298 -1.57 32.99 -6.48
CA LEU A 298 -2.42 33.58 -5.44
C LEU A 298 -3.52 34.47 -6.03
N ASP A 299 -3.20 35.23 -7.08
CA ASP A 299 -4.16 36.12 -7.75
C ASP A 299 -5.22 35.28 -8.49
N ASP A 300 -4.84 34.22 -9.18
CA ASP A 300 -5.78 33.31 -9.86
C ASP A 300 -6.78 32.67 -8.91
N ILE A 301 -6.31 32.19 -7.74
CA ILE A 301 -7.17 31.62 -6.69
C ILE A 301 -8.11 32.71 -6.12
N ASN A 302 -7.60 33.93 -5.91
CA ASN A 302 -8.41 35.03 -5.40
C ASN A 302 -9.47 35.47 -6.42
N ASP A 303 -9.20 35.41 -7.72
CA ASP A 303 -10.15 35.70 -8.75
C ASP A 303 -11.25 34.65 -8.86
N GLU A 304 -10.92 33.35 -8.78
CA GLU A 304 -11.91 32.27 -8.63
C GLU A 304 -12.80 32.49 -7.39
N LEU A 305 -12.21 32.88 -6.26
CA LEU A 305 -12.96 33.21 -5.05
C LEU A 305 -13.97 34.33 -5.30
N LYS A 306 -13.57 35.44 -5.91
CA LYS A 306 -14.45 36.60 -6.23
C LYS A 306 -15.61 36.18 -7.12
N GLU A 307 -15.35 35.41 -8.16
CA GLU A 307 -16.37 34.89 -9.07
C GLU A 307 -17.37 34.01 -8.33
N ARG A 308 -16.85 33.06 -7.51
CA ARG A 308 -17.72 32.16 -6.74
C ARG A 308 -18.54 32.88 -5.69
N LEU A 309 -17.98 33.86 -4.99
CA LEU A 309 -18.72 34.71 -4.03
C LEU A 309 -19.84 35.49 -4.71
N THR A 310 -19.59 36.03 -5.90
CA THR A 310 -20.60 36.73 -6.67
C THR A 310 -21.77 35.82 -7.03
N LEU A 311 -21.48 34.60 -7.46
CA LEU A 311 -22.49 33.57 -7.77
C LEU A 311 -23.30 33.16 -6.54
N LEU A 312 -22.65 32.91 -5.41
CA LEU A 312 -23.31 32.51 -4.17
C LEU A 312 -24.23 33.63 -3.64
N LYS A 313 -23.75 34.89 -3.65
CA LYS A 313 -24.55 36.05 -3.23
C LYS A 313 -25.75 36.26 -4.15
N LYS A 314 -25.57 36.12 -5.47
CA LYS A 314 -26.68 36.20 -6.45
C LYS A 314 -27.75 35.12 -6.20
N ASN A 315 -27.37 33.96 -5.75
CA ASN A 315 -28.27 32.85 -5.43
C ASN A 315 -28.79 32.88 -3.98
N ASN A 316 -28.57 33.98 -3.25
CA ASN A 316 -28.94 34.20 -1.86
C ASN A 316 -28.34 33.17 -0.87
N LYS A 317 -27.21 32.55 -1.22
CA LYS A 317 -26.43 31.61 -0.39
C LYS A 317 -25.39 32.41 0.43
N LEU A 318 -25.86 33.20 1.42
CA LEU A 318 -25.00 34.17 2.15
C LEU A 318 -24.07 33.47 3.17
N VAL A 319 -24.56 32.41 3.80
CA VAL A 319 -23.77 31.63 4.78
C VAL A 319 -22.62 30.90 4.07
N GLU A 320 -22.92 30.29 2.95
CA GLU A 320 -21.93 29.59 2.11
C GLU A 320 -20.89 30.58 1.58
N ALA A 321 -21.33 31.77 1.19
CA ALA A 321 -20.40 32.81 0.71
C ALA A 321 -19.45 33.27 1.82
N GLN A 322 -19.96 33.52 3.04
CA GLN A 322 -19.13 33.93 4.18
C GLN A 322 -18.14 32.84 4.57
N ARG A 323 -18.60 31.60 4.68
CA ARG A 323 -17.77 30.43 5.01
C ARG A 323 -16.62 30.27 4.02
N LEU A 324 -16.93 30.28 2.73
CA LEU A 324 -15.94 30.16 1.66
C LEU A 324 -14.92 31.28 1.70
N GLU A 325 -15.38 32.53 1.89
CA GLU A 325 -14.51 33.72 1.91
C GLU A 325 -13.54 33.66 3.08
N GLN A 326 -13.99 33.34 4.28
CA GLN A 326 -13.14 33.24 5.47
C GLN A 326 -12.08 32.17 5.31
N ARG A 327 -12.47 30.98 4.89
CA ARG A 327 -11.56 29.85 4.74
C ARG A 327 -10.53 30.11 3.67
N THR A 328 -10.95 30.55 2.48
CA THR A 328 -10.00 30.72 1.38
C THR A 328 -9.02 31.86 1.65
N ARG A 329 -9.47 32.98 2.26
CA ARG A 329 -8.55 34.07 2.61
C ARG A 329 -7.50 33.64 3.64
N PHE A 330 -7.91 32.86 4.64
CA PHE A 330 -6.98 32.28 5.62
C PHE A 330 -5.96 31.35 4.94
N ASP A 331 -6.42 30.44 4.07
CA ASP A 331 -5.55 29.54 3.33
C ASP A 331 -4.54 30.31 2.45
N LEU A 332 -4.99 31.37 1.74
CA LEU A 332 -4.12 32.21 0.90
C LEU A 332 -3.06 32.94 1.71
N GLU A 333 -3.38 33.42 2.92
CA GLU A 333 -2.42 34.06 3.82
C GLU A 333 -1.37 33.05 4.28
N MET A 334 -1.79 31.85 4.69
CA MET A 334 -0.87 30.79 5.10
C MET A 334 0.05 30.37 3.94
N ILE A 335 -0.48 30.20 2.73
CA ILE A 335 0.31 29.85 1.53
C ILE A 335 1.33 30.96 1.23
N LYS A 336 0.93 32.22 1.32
CA LYS A 336 1.81 33.37 1.07
C LYS A 336 2.97 33.45 2.06
N GLU A 337 2.69 33.31 3.34
CA GLU A 337 3.69 33.50 4.40
C GLU A 337 4.55 32.25 4.64
N LEU A 338 3.94 31.06 4.65
CA LEU A 338 4.61 29.81 5.00
C LEU A 338 4.88 28.89 3.79
N GLY A 339 4.31 29.21 2.62
CA GLY A 339 4.37 28.33 1.45
C GLY A 339 3.48 27.08 1.55
N TYR A 340 2.65 26.98 2.60
CA TYR A 340 1.82 25.82 2.90
C TYR A 340 0.54 26.21 3.66
N CYS A 341 -0.54 25.42 3.48
CA CYS A 341 -1.73 25.48 4.34
C CYS A 341 -2.31 24.08 4.55
N SER A 342 -3.14 23.92 5.58
CA SER A 342 -3.87 22.66 5.80
C SER A 342 -4.89 22.45 4.66
N GLY A 343 -4.74 21.34 3.90
CA GLY A 343 -5.55 21.07 2.73
C GLY A 343 -5.04 21.72 1.45
N ILE A 344 -3.73 22.02 1.38
CA ILE A 344 -3.09 22.63 0.18
C ILE A 344 -3.39 21.86 -1.11
N GLU A 345 -3.64 20.55 -0.99
CA GLU A 345 -4.03 19.69 -2.12
C GLU A 345 -5.31 20.17 -2.83
N ASN A 346 -6.20 20.92 -2.15
CA ASN A 346 -7.40 21.49 -2.78
C ASN A 346 -7.09 22.59 -3.80
N TYR A 347 -5.88 23.13 -3.77
CA TYR A 347 -5.37 24.13 -4.72
C TYR A 347 -4.43 23.51 -5.77
N SER A 348 -4.36 22.17 -5.84
CA SER A 348 -3.44 21.43 -6.72
C SER A 348 -3.53 21.83 -8.21
N ARG A 349 -4.71 22.19 -8.71
CA ARG A 349 -4.91 22.69 -10.07
C ARG A 349 -3.98 23.88 -10.38
N TYR A 350 -3.98 24.87 -9.52
CA TYR A 350 -3.16 26.08 -9.67
C TYR A 350 -1.68 25.78 -9.44
N LEU A 351 -1.37 25.09 -8.35
CA LEU A 351 0.01 24.77 -7.96
C LEU A 351 0.73 23.88 -8.99
N SER A 352 0.01 23.01 -9.69
CA SER A 352 0.57 22.19 -10.78
C SER A 352 0.49 22.85 -12.16
N GLY A 353 -0.25 23.96 -12.29
CA GLY A 353 -0.48 24.63 -13.59
C GLY A 353 -1.36 23.83 -14.54
N ARG A 354 -2.20 22.94 -14.01
CA ARG A 354 -3.16 22.13 -14.78
C ARG A 354 -4.39 22.96 -15.14
N LYS A 355 -5.03 22.58 -16.25
CA LYS A 355 -6.28 23.20 -16.68
C LYS A 355 -7.47 22.66 -15.91
N GLU A 356 -8.58 23.36 -15.94
CA GLU A 356 -9.85 22.91 -15.37
C GLU A 356 -10.24 21.54 -15.91
N GLY A 357 -10.62 20.63 -15.01
CA GLY A 357 -11.00 19.26 -15.32
C GLY A 357 -9.82 18.30 -15.54
N GLU A 358 -8.58 18.76 -15.62
CA GLU A 358 -7.41 17.87 -15.66
C GLU A 358 -7.12 17.28 -14.26
N PRO A 359 -6.68 15.98 -14.16
CA PRO A 359 -6.32 15.39 -12.89
C PRO A 359 -5.03 16.00 -12.32
N PRO A 360 -4.82 15.94 -10.99
CA PRO A 360 -3.54 16.30 -10.41
C PRO A 360 -2.45 15.32 -10.88
N PRO A 361 -1.17 15.69 -10.78
CA PRO A 361 -0.07 14.74 -10.98
C PRO A 361 -0.17 13.58 -9.98
N THR A 362 0.17 12.39 -10.42
CA THR A 362 0.10 11.15 -9.64
C THR A 362 1.44 10.42 -9.69
N LEU A 363 1.56 9.25 -9.03
CA LEU A 363 2.77 8.44 -9.14
C LEU A 363 3.10 8.06 -10.59
N PHE A 364 2.09 7.92 -11.46
CA PHE A 364 2.29 7.63 -12.88
C PHE A 364 3.02 8.75 -13.64
N ASP A 365 2.92 10.00 -13.17
CA ASP A 365 3.66 11.12 -13.73
C ASP A 365 5.16 11.12 -13.36
N TYR A 366 5.55 10.37 -12.34
CA TYR A 366 6.96 10.18 -11.92
C TYR A 366 7.65 9.01 -12.63
N LEU A 367 6.87 8.08 -13.22
CA LEU A 367 7.43 6.90 -13.87
C LEU A 367 8.11 7.27 -15.20
N PRO A 368 9.26 6.65 -15.53
CA PRO A 368 9.86 6.78 -16.85
C PRO A 368 8.95 6.17 -17.94
N ALA A 369 9.13 6.63 -19.16
CA ALA A 369 8.27 6.25 -20.29
C ALA A 369 8.30 4.74 -20.62
N ASP A 370 9.42 4.09 -20.33
CA ASP A 370 9.68 2.68 -20.53
C ASP A 370 9.41 1.82 -19.29
N ALA A 371 8.78 2.36 -18.25
CA ALA A 371 8.43 1.61 -17.06
C ALA A 371 7.53 0.39 -17.41
N LEU A 372 7.55 -0.63 -16.55
CA LEU A 372 6.65 -1.79 -16.61
C LEU A 372 5.61 -1.67 -15.50
N LEU A 373 4.37 -1.97 -15.80
CA LEU A 373 3.27 -2.03 -14.82
C LEU A 373 2.84 -3.47 -14.60
N ILE A 374 2.86 -3.92 -13.36
CA ILE A 374 2.32 -5.21 -12.94
C ILE A 374 1.06 -4.93 -12.11
N ILE A 375 -0.05 -5.58 -12.44
CA ILE A 375 -1.30 -5.44 -11.69
C ILE A 375 -1.61 -6.77 -11.03
N ASP A 376 -1.28 -6.86 -9.75
CA ASP A 376 -1.55 -8.09 -9.01
C ASP A 376 -3.01 -8.17 -8.56
N GLU A 377 -3.54 -9.40 -8.52
CA GLU A 377 -4.96 -9.71 -8.33
C GLU A 377 -5.85 -8.77 -9.16
N SER A 378 -5.52 -8.68 -10.46
CA SER A 378 -6.07 -7.69 -11.40
C SER A 378 -7.60 -7.67 -11.45
N HIS A 379 -8.24 -8.84 -11.28
CA HIS A 379 -9.70 -8.99 -11.23
C HIS A 379 -10.37 -8.17 -10.10
N VAL A 380 -9.59 -7.72 -9.09
CA VAL A 380 -10.02 -6.81 -8.01
C VAL A 380 -9.42 -5.43 -8.22
N THR A 381 -8.13 -5.34 -8.53
CA THR A 381 -7.40 -4.07 -8.64
C THR A 381 -7.94 -3.20 -9.76
N VAL A 382 -8.23 -3.77 -10.94
CA VAL A 382 -8.77 -3.00 -12.09
C VAL A 382 -10.15 -2.39 -11.80
N PRO A 383 -11.15 -3.13 -11.26
CA PRO A 383 -12.41 -2.53 -10.84
C PRO A 383 -12.28 -1.45 -9.76
N GLN A 384 -11.31 -1.59 -8.84
CA GLN A 384 -11.05 -0.55 -7.83
C GLN A 384 -10.56 0.76 -8.46
N LEU A 385 -9.63 0.68 -9.42
CA LEU A 385 -9.16 1.85 -10.17
C LEU A 385 -10.33 2.61 -10.82
N GLY A 386 -11.31 1.89 -11.37
CA GLY A 386 -12.52 2.48 -11.95
C GLY A 386 -13.50 3.07 -10.92
N GLY A 387 -13.55 2.50 -9.72
CA GLY A 387 -14.52 2.88 -8.67
C GLY A 387 -14.18 4.14 -7.88
N MET A 388 -12.89 4.46 -7.72
CA MET A 388 -12.40 5.50 -6.79
C MET A 388 -12.91 6.91 -7.15
N TYR A 389 -12.97 7.27 -8.42
CA TYR A 389 -13.34 8.61 -8.86
C TYR A 389 -14.77 9.01 -8.44
N LYS A 390 -15.75 8.11 -8.60
CA LYS A 390 -17.17 8.45 -8.40
C LYS A 390 -17.48 8.82 -6.95
N GLY A 391 -16.92 8.09 -5.99
CA GLY A 391 -17.12 8.36 -4.56
C GLY A 391 -16.51 9.69 -4.12
N ASP A 392 -15.28 9.96 -4.54
CA ASP A 392 -14.60 11.23 -4.24
C ASP A 392 -15.32 12.42 -4.85
N ARG A 393 -15.76 12.32 -6.10
CA ARG A 393 -16.46 13.38 -6.83
C ARG A 393 -17.77 13.79 -6.14
N SER A 394 -18.63 12.83 -5.80
CA SER A 394 -19.92 13.11 -5.14
C SER A 394 -19.77 13.85 -3.82
N ARG A 395 -18.80 13.43 -3.00
CA ARG A 395 -18.50 14.07 -1.73
C ARG A 395 -18.02 15.52 -1.91
N LYS A 396 -17.11 15.76 -2.85
CA LYS A 396 -16.55 17.10 -3.11
C LYS A 396 -17.54 18.04 -3.76
N GLU A 397 -18.44 17.58 -4.61
CA GLU A 397 -19.50 18.40 -5.17
C GLU A 397 -20.38 19.00 -4.06
N THR A 398 -20.74 18.21 -3.04
CA THR A 398 -21.45 18.71 -1.88
C THR A 398 -20.65 19.76 -1.11
N LEU A 399 -19.35 19.57 -0.87
CA LEU A 399 -18.51 20.55 -0.20
C LEU A 399 -18.41 21.89 -0.97
N VAL A 400 -18.31 21.81 -2.30
CA VAL A 400 -18.28 23.01 -3.17
C VAL A 400 -19.63 23.71 -3.23
N GLU A 401 -20.72 22.97 -3.31
CA GLU A 401 -22.07 23.54 -3.36
C GLU A 401 -22.40 24.33 -2.10
N TYR A 402 -22.01 23.80 -0.92
CA TYR A 402 -22.30 24.43 0.37
C TYR A 402 -21.17 25.33 0.90
N GLY A 403 -20.24 25.76 0.05
CA GLY A 403 -19.26 26.79 0.34
C GLY A 403 -18.13 26.37 1.28
N PHE A 404 -17.81 25.08 1.39
CA PHE A 404 -16.66 24.61 2.15
C PHE A 404 -15.38 24.63 1.33
N ARG A 405 -15.47 24.48 0.00
CA ARG A 405 -14.32 24.48 -0.91
C ARG A 405 -14.62 25.26 -2.19
N LEU A 406 -13.56 25.75 -2.85
CA LEU A 406 -13.64 26.34 -4.17
C LEU A 406 -13.97 25.28 -5.23
N PRO A 407 -14.55 25.65 -6.39
CA PRO A 407 -14.77 24.75 -7.51
C PRO A 407 -13.51 24.01 -7.98
N SER A 408 -12.33 24.65 -7.92
CA SER A 408 -11.04 24.05 -8.26
C SER A 408 -10.67 22.83 -7.42
N ALA A 409 -11.21 22.71 -6.20
CA ALA A 409 -11.01 21.52 -5.34
C ALA A 409 -11.58 20.23 -5.97
N LEU A 410 -12.50 20.35 -6.94
CA LEU A 410 -13.01 19.20 -7.70
C LEU A 410 -11.95 18.55 -8.59
N ASP A 411 -10.87 19.25 -8.91
CA ASP A 411 -9.79 18.75 -9.74
C ASP A 411 -8.69 18.05 -8.91
N ASN A 412 -8.68 18.22 -7.58
CA ASN A 412 -7.95 17.35 -6.66
C ASN A 412 -8.70 16.04 -6.49
N ARG A 413 -8.48 15.09 -7.35
CA ARG A 413 -9.24 13.85 -7.48
C ARG A 413 -8.35 12.69 -7.93
N PRO A 414 -8.73 11.44 -7.68
CA PRO A 414 -8.04 10.33 -8.32
C PRO A 414 -8.22 10.38 -9.84
N LEU A 415 -7.32 9.70 -10.55
CA LEU A 415 -7.48 9.51 -11.99
C LEU A 415 -8.83 8.86 -12.31
N ARG A 416 -9.45 9.27 -13.40
CA ARG A 416 -10.50 8.48 -14.04
C ARG A 416 -9.88 7.25 -14.69
N PHE A 417 -10.69 6.25 -14.93
CA PHE A 417 -10.20 5.01 -15.52
C PHE A 417 -9.57 5.22 -16.90
N ASP A 418 -10.20 6.00 -17.76
CA ASP A 418 -9.70 6.38 -19.09
C ASP A 418 -8.39 7.20 -19.03
N GLU A 419 -8.23 8.03 -18.02
CA GLU A 419 -7.01 8.80 -17.80
C GLU A 419 -5.87 7.89 -17.32
N TRP A 420 -6.16 6.98 -16.38
CA TRP A 420 -5.22 5.98 -15.95
C TRP A 420 -4.76 5.08 -17.10
N GLU A 421 -5.71 4.56 -17.89
CA GLU A 421 -5.41 3.73 -19.06
C GLU A 421 -4.51 4.44 -20.06
N GLY A 422 -4.75 5.75 -20.28
CA GLY A 422 -3.93 6.58 -21.18
C GLY A 422 -2.53 6.92 -20.63
N LEU A 423 -2.29 6.82 -19.31
CA LEU A 423 -1.00 7.07 -18.66
C LEU A 423 -0.22 5.78 -18.39
N ALA A 424 -0.90 4.64 -18.29
CA ALA A 424 -0.30 3.37 -17.94
C ALA A 424 0.72 2.92 -19.01
N PRO A 425 1.92 2.46 -18.60
CA PRO A 425 2.89 1.86 -19.50
C PRO A 425 2.43 0.47 -19.96
N GLN A 426 3.30 -0.29 -20.66
CA GLN A 426 3.05 -1.71 -20.92
C GLN A 426 2.76 -2.44 -19.61
N MET A 427 1.73 -3.30 -19.59
CA MET A 427 1.29 -3.92 -18.35
C MET A 427 1.09 -5.43 -18.46
N ILE A 428 1.28 -6.09 -17.31
CA ILE A 428 0.98 -7.50 -17.10
C ILE A 428 -0.07 -7.61 -15.98
N PHE A 429 -1.22 -8.17 -16.31
CA PHE A 429 -2.23 -8.55 -15.33
C PHE A 429 -1.84 -9.88 -14.70
N VAL A 430 -1.87 -9.96 -13.39
CA VAL A 430 -1.56 -11.19 -12.65
C VAL A 430 -2.80 -11.61 -11.88
N SER A 431 -3.36 -12.76 -12.17
CA SER A 431 -4.55 -13.27 -11.50
C SER A 431 -4.72 -14.78 -11.64
N ALA A 432 -5.31 -15.43 -10.64
CA ALA A 432 -5.79 -16.80 -10.75
C ALA A 432 -7.15 -16.90 -11.44
N THR A 433 -7.89 -15.79 -11.49
CA THR A 433 -9.25 -15.67 -12.03
C THR A 433 -9.44 -14.34 -12.76
N PRO A 434 -8.80 -14.13 -13.93
CA PRO A 434 -8.86 -12.88 -14.67
C PRO A 434 -10.29 -12.36 -14.90
N GLY A 435 -10.45 -11.03 -14.94
CA GLY A 435 -11.71 -10.34 -15.13
C GLY A 435 -12.15 -10.20 -16.60
N PRO A 436 -13.34 -9.60 -16.84
CA PRO A 436 -13.76 -9.28 -18.20
C PRO A 436 -12.82 -8.30 -18.88
N TYR A 437 -12.30 -7.33 -18.13
CA TYR A 437 -11.40 -6.32 -18.67
C TYR A 437 -10.12 -6.96 -19.23
N GLU A 438 -9.50 -7.87 -18.47
CA GLU A 438 -8.31 -8.59 -18.90
C GLU A 438 -8.61 -9.47 -20.12
N ALA A 439 -9.77 -10.14 -20.14
CA ALA A 439 -10.18 -10.98 -21.25
C ALA A 439 -10.39 -10.20 -22.55
N GLU A 440 -10.86 -8.95 -22.46
CA GLU A 440 -11.12 -8.08 -23.61
C GLU A 440 -9.86 -7.36 -24.13
N HIS A 441 -8.90 -7.06 -23.25
CA HIS A 441 -7.78 -6.16 -23.57
C HIS A 441 -6.42 -6.86 -23.64
N ALA A 442 -6.25 -8.04 -23.03
CA ALA A 442 -4.98 -8.75 -23.09
C ALA A 442 -4.67 -9.27 -24.50
N GLY A 443 -3.55 -8.84 -25.07
CA GLY A 443 -3.06 -9.32 -26.35
C GLY A 443 -2.56 -10.78 -26.29
N SER A 444 -2.22 -11.26 -25.10
CA SER A 444 -1.87 -12.66 -24.83
C SER A 444 -2.25 -13.08 -23.41
N VAL A 445 -2.55 -14.36 -23.24
CA VAL A 445 -2.77 -14.98 -21.94
C VAL A 445 -1.76 -16.11 -21.78
N VAL A 446 -0.95 -16.02 -20.75
CA VAL A 446 0.07 -17.00 -20.40
C VAL A 446 -0.38 -17.75 -19.16
N GLU A 447 -0.50 -19.08 -19.25
CA GLU A 447 -0.94 -19.92 -18.14
C GLU A 447 0.24 -20.40 -17.28
N GLN A 448 0.05 -20.33 -15.96
CA GLN A 448 0.94 -20.91 -14.96
C GLN A 448 0.12 -21.72 -13.95
N VAL A 449 -0.23 -22.93 -14.32
CA VAL A 449 -1.11 -23.84 -13.56
C VAL A 449 -0.31 -24.84 -12.74
N VAL A 450 0.81 -25.32 -13.27
CA VAL A 450 1.64 -26.31 -12.59
C VAL A 450 2.47 -25.66 -11.47
N ARG A 451 2.30 -26.17 -10.26
CA ARG A 451 3.08 -25.78 -9.08
C ARG A 451 4.37 -26.58 -9.00
N PRO A 452 5.53 -25.94 -8.82
CA PRO A 452 6.80 -26.67 -8.62
C PRO A 452 6.79 -27.64 -7.43
N THR A 453 5.99 -27.35 -6.40
CA THR A 453 5.82 -28.18 -5.21
C THR A 453 5.05 -29.48 -5.46
N GLY A 454 4.44 -29.64 -6.61
CA GLY A 454 3.59 -30.79 -6.94
C GLY A 454 2.20 -30.75 -6.30
N LEU A 455 1.88 -29.73 -5.50
CA LEU A 455 0.56 -29.60 -4.86
C LEU A 455 -0.56 -29.48 -5.90
N VAL A 456 -1.59 -30.29 -5.72
CA VAL A 456 -2.77 -30.30 -6.62
C VAL A 456 -3.86 -29.39 -6.10
N ASP A 457 -4.74 -28.90 -6.98
CA ASP A 457 -5.95 -28.21 -6.54
C ASP A 457 -6.83 -29.14 -5.70
N PRO A 458 -7.60 -28.58 -4.72
CA PRO A 458 -8.40 -29.37 -3.79
C PRO A 458 -9.41 -30.27 -4.50
N ASP A 459 -9.72 -31.41 -3.90
CA ASP A 459 -10.87 -32.22 -4.30
C ASP A 459 -12.17 -31.50 -3.93
N VAL A 460 -13.12 -31.43 -4.86
CA VAL A 460 -14.35 -30.66 -4.67
C VAL A 460 -15.54 -31.61 -4.54
N LEU A 461 -16.18 -31.61 -3.38
CA LEU A 461 -17.35 -32.43 -3.08
C LEU A 461 -18.60 -31.55 -3.02
N VAL A 462 -19.70 -32.00 -3.61
CA VAL A 462 -21.02 -31.36 -3.47
C VAL A 462 -21.87 -32.19 -2.53
N ARG A 463 -22.41 -31.57 -1.47
CA ARG A 463 -23.27 -32.23 -0.48
C ARG A 463 -24.57 -31.46 -0.29
N PRO A 464 -25.67 -32.11 0.17
CA PRO A 464 -26.95 -31.43 0.39
C PRO A 464 -26.88 -30.29 1.39
N ALA A 465 -27.51 -29.17 1.10
CA ALA A 465 -27.57 -28.01 2.00
C ALA A 465 -28.54 -28.24 3.19
N THR A 466 -29.50 -29.16 3.05
CA THR A 466 -30.49 -29.45 4.12
C THR A 466 -29.90 -29.98 5.43
N SER A 467 -28.71 -30.61 5.40
CA SER A 467 -27.98 -31.12 6.58
C SER A 467 -26.58 -30.50 6.73
N GLN A 468 -26.36 -29.31 6.16
CA GLN A 468 -25.03 -28.71 6.04
C GLN A 468 -24.33 -28.49 7.38
N VAL A 469 -25.06 -28.15 8.45
CA VAL A 469 -24.45 -27.83 9.77
C VAL A 469 -23.97 -29.10 10.46
N ASP A 470 -24.79 -30.16 10.48
CA ASP A 470 -24.43 -31.42 11.12
C ASP A 470 -23.29 -32.12 10.39
N ASP A 471 -23.33 -32.13 9.06
CA ASP A 471 -22.27 -32.71 8.21
C ASP A 471 -20.97 -31.93 8.33
N LEU A 472 -21.06 -30.59 8.37
CA LEU A 472 -19.91 -29.70 8.57
C LEU A 472 -19.25 -29.96 9.93
N PHE A 473 -20.05 -30.13 10.99
CA PHE A 473 -19.55 -30.40 12.34
C PHE A 473 -18.70 -31.67 12.38
N GLU A 474 -19.16 -32.75 11.75
CA GLU A 474 -18.39 -34.01 11.67
C GLU A 474 -17.10 -33.83 10.86
N GLU A 475 -17.15 -33.09 9.73
CA GLU A 475 -15.97 -32.82 8.91
C GLU A 475 -14.93 -31.93 9.64
N ILE A 476 -15.42 -30.98 10.44
CA ILE A 476 -14.55 -30.16 11.32
C ILE A 476 -13.83 -31.09 12.31
N ARG A 477 -14.56 -32.00 12.96
CA ARG A 477 -14.00 -32.91 13.95
C ARG A 477 -12.88 -33.78 13.36
N ILE A 478 -13.12 -34.36 12.17
CA ILE A 478 -12.13 -35.17 11.46
C ILE A 478 -10.88 -34.35 11.13
N THR A 479 -11.07 -33.12 10.66
CA THR A 479 -9.96 -32.23 10.25
C THR A 479 -9.13 -31.77 11.44
N VAL A 480 -9.79 -31.41 12.55
CA VAL A 480 -9.12 -30.96 13.78
C VAL A 480 -8.36 -32.13 14.45
N GLU A 481 -8.89 -33.37 14.42
CA GLU A 481 -8.18 -34.55 14.88
C GLU A 481 -6.87 -34.78 14.11
N ALA A 482 -6.80 -34.37 12.83
CA ALA A 482 -5.59 -34.39 12.02
C ALA A 482 -4.66 -33.17 12.28
N SER A 483 -4.98 -32.31 13.24
CA SER A 483 -4.25 -31.07 13.55
C SER A 483 -4.21 -30.07 12.39
N GLU A 484 -5.20 -30.10 11.49
CA GLU A 484 -5.37 -29.20 10.36
C GLU A 484 -6.44 -28.16 10.64
N ARG A 485 -6.54 -27.11 9.82
CA ARG A 485 -7.43 -25.96 10.01
C ARG A 485 -8.56 -25.96 8.99
N VAL A 486 -9.68 -25.33 9.39
CA VAL A 486 -10.92 -25.27 8.60
C VAL A 486 -11.33 -23.84 8.33
N LEU A 487 -11.68 -23.54 7.08
CA LEU A 487 -12.35 -22.29 6.69
C LEU A 487 -13.80 -22.56 6.32
N VAL A 488 -14.72 -21.79 6.88
CA VAL A 488 -16.15 -21.87 6.58
C VAL A 488 -16.66 -20.54 6.06
N THR A 489 -17.31 -20.57 4.88
CA THR A 489 -17.90 -19.35 4.31
C THR A 489 -19.43 -19.38 4.35
N THR A 490 -20.02 -18.31 4.89
CA THR A 490 -21.45 -18.07 4.97
C THR A 490 -21.89 -16.94 4.05
N LEU A 491 -23.19 -16.71 3.90
CA LEU A 491 -23.72 -15.62 3.06
C LEU A 491 -24.00 -14.32 3.84
N THR A 492 -24.25 -14.41 5.14
CA THR A 492 -24.64 -13.26 5.97
C THR A 492 -23.86 -13.21 7.27
N LYS A 493 -23.74 -12.00 7.83
CA LYS A 493 -23.10 -11.76 9.13
C LYS A 493 -23.80 -12.57 10.24
N ARG A 494 -25.11 -12.51 10.28
CA ARG A 494 -25.91 -13.23 11.25
C ARG A 494 -25.67 -14.74 11.19
N MET A 495 -25.65 -15.33 9.97
CA MET A 495 -25.38 -16.76 9.83
C MET A 495 -23.95 -17.15 10.30
N ALA A 496 -22.97 -16.24 10.10
CA ALA A 496 -21.63 -16.46 10.61
C ALA A 496 -21.60 -16.44 12.14
N GLU A 497 -22.29 -15.48 12.76
CA GLU A 497 -22.43 -15.35 14.22
C GLU A 497 -23.14 -16.56 14.81
N ASP A 498 -24.35 -16.89 14.30
CA ASP A 498 -25.16 -18.04 14.76
C ASP A 498 -24.38 -19.37 14.63
N LEU A 499 -23.61 -19.56 13.54
CA LEU A 499 -22.80 -20.76 13.35
C LEU A 499 -21.59 -20.80 14.30
N THR A 500 -20.96 -19.68 14.56
CA THR A 500 -19.82 -19.59 15.49
C THR A 500 -20.28 -19.92 16.90
N GLU A 501 -21.40 -19.35 17.36
CA GLU A 501 -21.99 -19.65 18.66
C GLU A 501 -22.33 -21.15 18.79
N TYR A 502 -22.97 -21.73 17.75
CA TYR A 502 -23.30 -23.16 17.72
C TYR A 502 -22.06 -24.05 17.83
N LEU A 503 -20.99 -23.75 17.08
CA LEU A 503 -19.75 -24.53 17.13
C LEU A 503 -19.01 -24.41 18.46
N ASP A 504 -19.00 -23.21 19.05
CA ASP A 504 -18.38 -22.96 20.37
C ASP A 504 -19.13 -23.71 21.49
N GLU A 505 -20.47 -23.68 21.51
CA GLU A 505 -21.31 -24.45 22.42
C GLU A 505 -21.04 -25.96 22.34
N HIS A 506 -20.59 -26.45 21.19
CA HIS A 506 -20.22 -27.87 20.97
C HIS A 506 -18.73 -28.15 21.16
N GLY A 507 -17.97 -27.20 21.73
CA GLY A 507 -16.59 -27.36 22.14
C GLY A 507 -15.57 -27.25 21.02
N VAL A 508 -15.93 -26.66 19.85
CA VAL A 508 -15.02 -26.36 18.76
C VAL A 508 -14.36 -25.02 19.02
N ARG A 509 -13.02 -24.94 18.95
CA ARG A 509 -12.29 -23.68 19.04
C ARG A 509 -12.48 -22.91 17.71
N VAL A 510 -13.37 -21.93 17.71
CA VAL A 510 -13.81 -21.20 16.52
C VAL A 510 -13.74 -19.69 16.72
N ARG A 511 -13.41 -18.97 15.65
CA ARG A 511 -13.56 -17.51 15.56
C ARG A 511 -14.28 -17.13 14.29
N TYR A 512 -14.93 -15.95 14.27
CA TYR A 512 -15.54 -15.43 13.06
C TYR A 512 -14.83 -14.16 12.59
N LEU A 513 -14.92 -13.90 11.27
CA LEU A 513 -14.32 -12.77 10.60
C LEU A 513 -15.36 -12.05 9.74
N HIS A 514 -15.57 -10.75 9.98
CA HIS A 514 -16.46 -9.90 9.18
C HIS A 514 -15.80 -8.59 8.72
N SER A 515 -16.55 -7.78 7.96
CA SER A 515 -16.04 -6.56 7.32
C SER A 515 -15.66 -5.46 8.30
N ASP A 516 -16.22 -5.44 9.50
CA ASP A 516 -16.09 -4.36 10.47
C ASP A 516 -14.86 -4.54 11.39
N ILE A 517 -14.18 -5.69 11.29
CA ILE A 517 -12.94 -5.98 12.02
C ILE A 517 -11.80 -5.17 11.39
N GLU A 518 -11.05 -4.47 12.24
CA GLU A 518 -9.92 -3.66 11.82
C GLU A 518 -8.79 -4.51 11.18
N THR A 519 -7.97 -3.87 10.36
CA THR A 519 -6.93 -4.59 9.60
C THR A 519 -5.91 -5.28 10.52
N VAL A 520 -5.56 -4.66 11.64
CA VAL A 520 -4.59 -5.21 12.61
C VAL A 520 -5.18 -6.46 13.29
N GLU A 521 -6.37 -6.35 13.86
CA GLU A 521 -7.08 -7.46 14.52
C GLU A 521 -7.30 -8.63 13.55
N ARG A 522 -7.62 -8.33 12.28
CA ARG A 522 -7.74 -9.35 11.24
C ARG A 522 -6.44 -10.14 11.03
N MET A 523 -5.28 -9.47 11.06
CA MET A 523 -3.98 -10.13 10.92
C MET A 523 -3.67 -11.00 12.14
N GLU A 524 -4.05 -10.55 13.33
CA GLU A 524 -3.92 -11.33 14.56
C GLU A 524 -4.77 -12.59 14.52
N ILE A 525 -6.04 -12.50 14.11
CA ILE A 525 -6.94 -13.67 13.95
C ILE A 525 -6.33 -14.69 12.98
N ILE A 526 -5.76 -14.25 11.87
CA ILE A 526 -5.14 -15.14 10.88
C ILE A 526 -3.88 -15.78 11.45
N ARG A 527 -3.04 -15.02 12.16
CA ARG A 527 -1.86 -15.53 12.83
C ARG A 527 -2.22 -16.59 13.88
N ASP A 528 -3.24 -16.31 14.69
CA ASP A 528 -3.71 -17.22 15.75
C ASP A 528 -4.28 -18.52 15.17
N LEU A 529 -5.00 -18.45 14.02
CA LEU A 529 -5.42 -19.66 13.29
C LEU A 529 -4.22 -20.51 12.87
N ARG A 530 -3.19 -19.87 12.30
CA ARG A 530 -1.96 -20.54 11.86
C ARG A 530 -1.18 -21.14 13.03
N LEU A 531 -1.10 -20.45 14.16
CA LEU A 531 -0.47 -20.94 15.39
C LEU A 531 -1.28 -22.05 16.09
N GLY A 532 -2.56 -22.22 15.74
CA GLY A 532 -3.43 -23.23 16.32
C GLY A 532 -4.07 -22.83 17.64
N GLU A 533 -4.15 -21.55 17.93
CA GLU A 533 -4.90 -21.04 19.08
C GLU A 533 -6.39 -21.37 18.94
N PHE A 534 -6.88 -21.46 17.71
CA PHE A 534 -8.19 -21.99 17.36
C PHE A 534 -8.14 -22.76 16.02
N ASP A 535 -9.17 -23.56 15.70
CA ASP A 535 -9.14 -24.53 14.60
C ASP A 535 -10.00 -24.13 13.41
N VAL A 536 -11.08 -23.37 13.63
CA VAL A 536 -12.09 -23.04 12.63
C VAL A 536 -12.26 -21.53 12.51
N LEU A 537 -12.15 -21.03 11.29
CA LEU A 537 -12.44 -19.64 10.96
C LEU A 537 -13.73 -19.57 10.13
N VAL A 538 -14.76 -18.92 10.67
CA VAL A 538 -16.03 -18.67 9.97
C VAL A 538 -16.04 -17.25 9.45
N GLY A 539 -16.53 -17.05 8.23
CA GLY A 539 -16.67 -15.67 7.70
C GLY A 539 -17.54 -15.57 6.46
N ILE A 540 -17.95 -14.34 6.15
CA ILE A 540 -18.77 -14.05 4.97
C ILE A 540 -17.91 -14.01 3.71
N ASN A 541 -16.84 -13.25 3.78
CA ASN A 541 -15.91 -13.02 2.68
C ASN A 541 -14.48 -13.24 3.15
N LEU A 542 -14.11 -14.51 3.28
CA LEU A 542 -12.73 -14.92 3.60
C LEU A 542 -11.80 -14.78 2.38
N LEU A 543 -12.32 -14.22 1.29
CA LEU A 543 -11.66 -14.11 -0.02
C LEU A 543 -10.77 -12.90 -0.16
N ARG A 544 -10.61 -12.06 0.89
CA ARG A 544 -9.70 -10.94 0.71
C ARG A 544 -8.31 -11.48 0.38
N GLU A 545 -7.79 -10.98 -0.70
CA GLU A 545 -6.51 -11.34 -1.30
C GLU A 545 -5.38 -11.14 -0.27
N GLY A 546 -4.31 -11.92 -0.39
CA GLY A 546 -3.15 -11.82 0.50
C GLY A 546 -3.17 -12.73 1.73
N LEU A 547 -4.15 -13.66 1.85
CA LEU A 547 -4.16 -14.65 2.94
C LEU A 547 -3.42 -15.93 2.53
N ASP A 548 -2.32 -16.21 3.21
CA ASP A 548 -1.52 -17.42 3.05
C ASP A 548 -1.64 -18.30 4.30
N MET A 549 -2.38 -19.41 4.19
CA MET A 549 -2.69 -20.32 5.31
C MET A 549 -2.45 -21.77 4.87
N PRO A 550 -1.21 -22.23 4.81
CA PRO A 550 -0.89 -23.60 4.38
C PRO A 550 -1.43 -24.67 5.33
N GLU A 551 -1.79 -24.31 6.54
CA GLU A 551 -2.36 -25.21 7.56
C GLU A 551 -3.84 -25.58 7.28
N VAL A 552 -4.50 -24.84 6.37
CA VAL A 552 -5.90 -25.08 6.01
C VAL A 552 -6.01 -26.23 5.01
N SER A 553 -6.68 -27.30 5.40
CA SER A 553 -6.95 -28.45 4.54
C SER A 553 -8.42 -28.57 4.14
N LEU A 554 -9.37 -28.03 4.91
CA LEU A 554 -10.78 -28.04 4.59
C LEU A 554 -11.33 -26.64 4.37
N VAL A 555 -12.00 -26.47 3.23
CA VAL A 555 -12.81 -25.29 2.92
C VAL A 555 -14.26 -25.71 2.76
N ALA A 556 -15.15 -25.17 3.58
CA ALA A 556 -16.58 -25.44 3.52
C ALA A 556 -17.34 -24.19 3.04
N ILE A 557 -18.15 -24.33 2.01
CA ILE A 557 -18.96 -23.28 1.42
C ILE A 557 -20.42 -23.59 1.64
N LEU A 558 -21.06 -22.92 2.61
CA LEU A 558 -22.48 -23.10 2.92
C LEU A 558 -23.35 -22.37 1.89
N ASP A 559 -24.54 -22.92 1.61
CA ASP A 559 -25.50 -22.37 0.64
C ASP A 559 -24.80 -22.00 -0.70
N ALA A 560 -24.03 -22.91 -1.26
CA ALA A 560 -23.26 -22.67 -2.49
C ALA A 560 -24.16 -22.49 -3.72
N ASP A 561 -25.42 -22.93 -3.66
CA ASP A 561 -26.42 -22.79 -4.72
C ASP A 561 -27.19 -21.45 -4.69
N LYS A 562 -26.96 -20.59 -3.72
CA LYS A 562 -27.55 -19.25 -3.67
C LYS A 562 -26.74 -18.30 -4.54
N GLU A 563 -27.08 -18.23 -5.83
CA GLU A 563 -26.35 -17.38 -6.77
C GLU A 563 -26.28 -15.93 -6.32
N GLY A 564 -25.10 -15.32 -6.50
CA GLY A 564 -24.80 -13.95 -6.11
C GLY A 564 -23.30 -13.70 -6.21
N PHE A 565 -22.86 -12.50 -5.88
CA PHE A 565 -21.46 -12.08 -5.95
C PHE A 565 -20.52 -13.04 -5.18
N LEU A 566 -20.93 -13.48 -3.97
CA LEU A 566 -20.14 -14.38 -3.12
C LEU A 566 -20.12 -15.86 -3.59
N ARG A 567 -21.00 -16.22 -4.50
CA ARG A 567 -21.14 -17.57 -5.07
C ARG A 567 -20.96 -17.58 -6.60
N ALA A 568 -20.41 -16.50 -7.16
CA ALA A 568 -20.00 -16.45 -8.54
C ALA A 568 -18.81 -17.41 -8.77
N GLU A 569 -18.66 -17.90 -9.99
CA GLU A 569 -17.58 -18.80 -10.40
C GLU A 569 -16.22 -18.42 -9.85
N ARG A 570 -15.80 -17.15 -10.01
CA ARG A 570 -14.51 -16.64 -9.53
C ARG A 570 -14.38 -16.71 -8.01
N SER A 571 -15.44 -16.31 -7.30
CA SER A 571 -15.47 -16.37 -5.84
C SER A 571 -15.33 -17.81 -5.34
N LEU A 572 -15.99 -18.76 -6.00
CA LEU A 572 -15.89 -20.18 -5.68
C LEU A 572 -14.48 -20.70 -5.93
N ILE A 573 -13.88 -20.44 -7.12
CA ILE A 573 -12.51 -20.87 -7.43
C ILE A 573 -11.49 -20.32 -6.42
N GLN A 574 -11.62 -19.07 -6.04
CA GLN A 574 -10.72 -18.45 -5.05
C GLN A 574 -10.86 -19.05 -3.66
N THR A 575 -12.11 -19.30 -3.22
CA THR A 575 -12.37 -19.92 -1.93
C THR A 575 -11.85 -21.35 -1.88
N ILE A 576 -12.16 -22.15 -2.87
CA ILE A 576 -11.64 -23.52 -3.05
C ILE A 576 -10.11 -23.51 -3.04
N GLY A 577 -9.49 -22.57 -3.75
CA GLY A 577 -8.04 -22.43 -3.84
C GLY A 577 -7.33 -22.12 -2.52
N ARG A 578 -8.04 -21.77 -1.44
CA ARG A 578 -7.43 -21.57 -0.09
C ARG A 578 -6.88 -22.87 0.49
N ALA A 579 -7.47 -24.03 0.17
CA ALA A 579 -6.95 -25.33 0.57
C ALA A 579 -5.88 -25.90 -0.38
N ALA A 580 -5.53 -25.21 -1.47
CA ALA A 580 -4.58 -25.72 -2.47
C ALA A 580 -3.10 -25.74 -2.03
N ARG A 581 -2.78 -25.28 -0.81
CA ARG A 581 -1.43 -25.28 -0.22
C ARG A 581 -1.19 -26.45 0.74
N ASN A 582 -2.23 -27.20 1.01
CA ASN A 582 -2.17 -28.40 1.86
C ASN A 582 -2.28 -29.64 0.97
N VAL A 583 -1.48 -30.67 1.26
CA VAL A 583 -1.51 -31.96 0.50
C VAL A 583 -2.85 -32.67 0.66
N ASN A 584 -3.53 -32.49 1.79
CA ASN A 584 -4.86 -33.03 2.12
C ASN A 584 -6.00 -32.06 1.73
N GLY A 585 -5.71 -31.06 0.91
CA GLY A 585 -6.65 -30.00 0.56
C GLY A 585 -7.92 -30.53 -0.07
N ARG A 586 -9.10 -30.18 0.49
CA ARG A 586 -10.43 -30.50 0.00
C ARG A 586 -11.40 -29.34 0.20
N ALA A 587 -12.44 -29.29 -0.65
CA ALA A 587 -13.49 -28.30 -0.56
C ALA A 587 -14.86 -28.97 -0.57
N ILE A 588 -15.78 -28.54 0.29
CA ILE A 588 -17.15 -29.02 0.33
C ILE A 588 -18.09 -27.86 -0.01
N LEU A 589 -18.86 -28.05 -1.08
CA LEU A 589 -19.92 -27.14 -1.51
C LEU A 589 -21.28 -27.69 -1.03
N TYR A 590 -21.90 -27.04 -0.06
CA TYR A 590 -23.23 -27.44 0.40
C TYR A 590 -24.27 -26.78 -0.49
N ALA A 591 -24.97 -27.61 -1.27
CA ALA A 591 -25.93 -27.16 -2.27
C ALA A 591 -26.99 -28.25 -2.52
N ASP A 592 -28.26 -27.84 -2.66
CA ASP A 592 -29.34 -28.74 -3.07
C ASP A 592 -29.42 -28.86 -4.59
N LYS A 593 -28.84 -27.88 -5.30
CA LYS A 593 -28.77 -27.85 -6.77
C LYS A 593 -27.41 -27.33 -7.22
N VAL A 594 -26.84 -27.99 -8.21
CA VAL A 594 -25.62 -27.47 -8.87
C VAL A 594 -26.04 -26.33 -9.80
N THR A 595 -25.48 -25.13 -9.54
CA THR A 595 -25.70 -23.94 -10.37
C THR A 595 -24.67 -23.85 -11.48
N GLY A 596 -24.93 -23.02 -12.51
CA GLY A 596 -23.98 -22.82 -13.60
C GLY A 596 -22.63 -22.25 -13.12
N SER A 597 -22.63 -21.43 -12.07
CA SER A 597 -21.39 -20.92 -11.45
C SER A 597 -20.60 -22.01 -10.74
N MET A 598 -21.29 -22.93 -10.04
CA MET A 598 -20.66 -24.10 -9.42
C MET A 598 -20.09 -25.04 -10.47
N GLU A 599 -20.86 -25.36 -11.52
CA GLU A 599 -20.43 -26.26 -12.59
C GLU A 599 -19.11 -25.77 -13.24
N ARG A 600 -19.03 -24.49 -13.59
CA ARG A 600 -17.81 -23.92 -14.17
C ARG A 600 -16.65 -23.89 -13.19
N ALA A 601 -16.90 -23.57 -11.91
CA ALA A 601 -15.85 -23.55 -10.89
C ALA A 601 -15.28 -24.95 -10.64
N ILE A 602 -16.12 -25.98 -10.56
CA ILE A 602 -15.72 -27.38 -10.39
C ILE A 602 -14.92 -27.83 -11.62
N ALA A 603 -15.46 -27.60 -12.82
CA ALA A 603 -14.79 -28.00 -14.07
C ALA A 603 -13.39 -27.37 -14.22
N GLU A 604 -13.24 -26.08 -13.87
CA GLU A 604 -11.93 -25.41 -13.92
C GLU A 604 -10.98 -25.94 -12.84
N THR A 605 -11.46 -26.20 -11.63
CA THR A 605 -10.65 -26.79 -10.56
C THR A 605 -10.17 -28.19 -10.94
N ASP A 606 -11.05 -29.02 -11.52
CA ASP A 606 -10.71 -30.36 -12.02
C ASP A 606 -9.72 -30.31 -13.19
N ARG A 607 -9.87 -29.35 -14.11
CA ARG A 607 -8.91 -29.13 -15.21
C ARG A 607 -7.51 -28.86 -14.68
N ARG A 608 -7.41 -27.94 -13.72
CA ARG A 608 -6.13 -27.57 -13.07
C ARG A 608 -5.53 -28.75 -12.32
N ARG A 609 -6.36 -29.45 -11.55
CA ARG A 609 -5.97 -30.65 -10.79
C ARG A 609 -5.40 -31.74 -11.73
N ASN A 610 -6.08 -32.04 -12.82
CA ASN A 610 -5.65 -33.04 -13.79
C ASN A 610 -4.33 -32.64 -14.46
N LYS A 611 -4.16 -31.37 -14.87
CA LYS A 611 -2.90 -30.88 -15.46
C LYS A 611 -1.73 -31.08 -14.49
N GLN A 612 -1.92 -30.76 -13.20
CA GLN A 612 -0.91 -30.97 -12.16
C GLN A 612 -0.59 -32.45 -11.93
N LEU A 613 -1.60 -33.32 -11.88
CA LEU A 613 -1.40 -34.76 -11.67
C LEU A 613 -0.62 -35.38 -12.82
N ILE A 614 -0.91 -35.02 -14.08
CA ILE A 614 -0.15 -35.47 -15.24
C ILE A 614 1.31 -35.05 -15.12
N PHE A 615 1.56 -33.79 -14.84
CA PHE A 615 2.92 -33.28 -14.65
C PHE A 615 3.67 -34.00 -13.51
N ASN A 616 3.03 -34.21 -12.36
CA ASN A 616 3.63 -34.91 -11.23
C ASN A 616 4.04 -36.34 -11.61
N LYS A 617 3.20 -37.03 -12.39
CA LYS A 617 3.46 -38.40 -12.86
C LYS A 617 4.63 -38.43 -13.85
N GLU A 618 4.66 -37.51 -14.82
CA GLU A 618 5.69 -37.44 -15.85
C GLU A 618 7.08 -37.10 -15.28
N HIS A 619 7.12 -36.22 -14.26
CA HIS A 619 8.35 -35.74 -13.67
C HIS A 619 8.70 -36.39 -12.33
N ASN A 620 7.91 -37.39 -11.88
CA ASN A 620 8.08 -38.06 -10.57
C ASN A 620 8.10 -37.08 -9.36
N VAL A 621 7.29 -36.03 -9.43
CA VAL A 621 7.18 -35.03 -8.34
C VAL A 621 6.21 -35.57 -7.28
N VAL A 622 6.70 -35.60 -6.02
CA VAL A 622 5.87 -35.95 -4.86
C VAL A 622 5.36 -34.67 -4.23
N PRO A 623 4.03 -34.47 -4.12
CA PRO A 623 3.47 -33.27 -3.47
C PRO A 623 3.96 -33.12 -2.02
N LYS A 624 4.34 -31.89 -1.65
CA LYS A 624 4.74 -31.55 -0.28
C LYS A 624 3.98 -30.29 0.15
N THR A 625 3.41 -30.34 1.36
CA THR A 625 2.81 -29.16 2.00
C THR A 625 3.87 -28.06 2.14
N ILE A 626 3.48 -26.82 1.88
CA ILE A 626 4.36 -25.66 2.05
C ILE A 626 4.46 -25.36 3.54
N GLU A 627 5.67 -25.40 4.09
CA GLU A 627 5.98 -24.89 5.43
C GLU A 627 6.44 -23.45 5.27
N LYS A 628 5.76 -22.51 5.91
CA LYS A 628 6.13 -21.09 5.91
C LYS A 628 6.11 -20.59 7.35
N ASP A 629 7.19 -19.96 7.76
CA ASP A 629 7.27 -19.35 9.09
C ASP A 629 6.12 -18.35 9.29
N VAL A 630 5.56 -18.34 10.50
CA VAL A 630 4.54 -17.37 10.89
C VAL A 630 5.26 -16.06 11.25
N THR A 631 5.67 -15.33 10.23
CA THR A 631 6.23 -13.98 10.40
C THR A 631 5.09 -12.96 10.45
N ASP A 632 5.22 -11.97 11.32
CA ASP A 632 4.30 -10.84 11.34
C ASP A 632 4.50 -10.04 10.03
N VAL A 633 3.50 -10.10 9.15
CA VAL A 633 3.54 -9.40 7.84
C VAL A 633 3.73 -7.88 8.02
N MET A 634 3.35 -7.35 9.19
CA MET A 634 3.56 -5.95 9.56
C MET A 634 4.96 -5.67 10.13
N GLU A 635 5.67 -6.69 10.62
CA GLU A 635 7.06 -6.55 11.08
C GLU A 635 8.01 -6.26 9.92
N GLY A 636 7.78 -6.82 8.74
CA GLY A 636 8.48 -6.47 7.50
C GLY A 636 8.32 -5.01 7.09
N ALA A 637 7.20 -4.39 7.42
CA ALA A 637 6.94 -2.95 7.23
C ALA A 637 7.34 -2.10 8.45
N ARG A 638 7.59 -2.71 9.62
CA ARG A 638 7.96 -2.03 10.87
C ARG A 638 9.42 -2.15 11.25
N SER A 639 10.15 -3.17 10.77
CA SER A 639 11.52 -3.41 11.22
C SER A 639 12.47 -3.81 10.12
N SER A 640 13.23 -2.86 9.64
CA SER A 640 14.60 -3.09 9.18
C SER A 640 15.62 -2.87 10.32
N SER A 641 15.21 -2.98 11.59
CA SER A 641 16.07 -2.81 12.76
C SER A 641 16.39 -4.12 13.47
N GLY A 642 17.03 -5.04 12.78
CA GLY A 642 17.40 -6.33 13.36
C GLY A 642 18.71 -6.87 12.82
N SER A 643 19.80 -6.30 13.29
CA SER A 643 21.08 -6.97 13.62
C SER A 643 21.26 -8.41 13.09
N ARG A 644 22.04 -8.58 12.03
CA ARG A 644 22.91 -9.76 11.89
C ARG A 644 23.97 -9.74 13.01
N GLY A 645 23.67 -10.36 14.12
CA GLY A 645 24.58 -10.49 15.25
C GLY A 645 24.28 -11.78 16.03
N LYS A 646 25.11 -12.75 15.82
CA LYS A 646 25.28 -14.04 16.48
C LYS A 646 24.86 -14.13 17.95
N SER A 647 24.43 -15.35 18.25
CA SER A 647 24.56 -16.10 19.50
C SER A 647 23.49 -15.86 20.58
N GLY A 648 22.80 -16.96 20.75
CA GLY A 648 21.94 -17.30 21.85
C GLY A 648 22.34 -16.76 23.20
N ARG A 649 21.32 -16.19 23.80
CA ARG A 649 21.07 -16.36 25.23
C ARG A 649 19.56 -16.35 25.40
N ARG A 650 19.00 -17.53 25.62
CA ARG A 650 17.70 -17.68 26.28
C ARG A 650 17.78 -16.91 27.59
N PHE A 651 17.09 -15.78 27.65
CA PHE A 651 16.65 -15.22 28.92
C PHE A 651 15.24 -15.76 29.16
N GLY A 652 15.14 -16.50 30.24
CA GLY A 652 13.92 -17.14 30.65
C GLY A 652 12.80 -16.15 30.89
N ARG A 653 11.62 -16.50 30.42
CA ARG A 653 10.36 -16.07 30.99
C ARG A 653 10.32 -16.61 32.45
N ASP A 654 10.72 -15.75 33.35
CA ASP A 654 10.39 -15.83 34.78
C ASP A 654 10.36 -14.38 35.30
N ALA A 655 9.32 -13.68 34.96
CA ALA A 655 8.83 -12.56 35.72
C ALA A 655 7.40 -12.89 36.11
N VAL A 656 7.32 -13.59 37.22
CA VAL A 656 6.27 -13.75 38.18
C VAL A 656 5.12 -12.76 37.97
N SER A 657 4.00 -13.26 37.41
CA SER A 657 2.68 -12.74 37.71
C SER A 657 2.42 -13.09 39.20
N ALA A 658 2.82 -12.20 40.10
CA ALA A 658 2.31 -12.20 41.45
C ALA A 658 0.81 -11.86 41.33
N GLU A 659 -0.06 -12.85 41.48
CA GLU A 659 -1.47 -12.64 41.77
C GLU A 659 -1.55 -11.71 42.99
N ARG A 660 -1.74 -10.40 42.72
CA ARG A 660 -2.09 -9.47 43.77
C ARG A 660 -3.52 -9.78 44.19
N THR A 661 -3.70 -10.33 45.38
CA THR A 661 -5.02 -10.47 45.97
C THR A 661 -5.67 -9.09 46.08
N LEU A 662 -6.73 -8.87 45.30
CA LEU A 662 -7.50 -7.64 45.32
C LEU A 662 -8.16 -7.43 46.68
N PRO A 663 -8.06 -6.23 47.29
CA PRO A 663 -8.70 -5.95 48.57
C PRO A 663 -10.22 -6.01 48.48
N ASP A 664 -10.89 -6.64 49.42
CA ASP A 664 -12.36 -6.69 49.48
C ASP A 664 -13.00 -5.39 49.98
N ASP A 665 -12.24 -4.51 50.62
CA ASP A 665 -12.71 -3.22 51.09
C ASP A 665 -12.75 -2.18 49.96
N PRO A 666 -13.93 -1.57 49.66
CA PRO A 666 -14.08 -0.55 48.59
C PRO A 666 -13.18 0.68 48.76
N LYS A 667 -12.83 1.05 49.98
CA LYS A 667 -11.90 2.17 50.26
C LYS A 667 -10.45 1.81 49.98
N ALA A 668 -10.06 0.57 50.24
CA ALA A 668 -8.72 0.07 49.93
C ALA A 668 -8.56 -0.12 48.39
N LEU A 669 -9.60 -0.60 47.70
CA LEU A 669 -9.62 -0.71 46.24
C LEU A 669 -9.52 0.65 45.55
N GLY A 670 -10.25 1.67 46.03
CA GLY A 670 -10.17 3.04 45.53
C GLY A 670 -8.78 3.69 45.73
N LYS A 671 -8.06 3.32 46.80
CA LYS A 671 -6.68 3.76 47.01
C LYS A 671 -5.71 3.05 46.06
N LEU A 672 -5.92 1.77 45.79
CA LEU A 672 -5.12 0.99 44.85
C LEU A 672 -5.28 1.53 43.42
N LEU A 673 -6.50 1.78 42.97
CA LEU A 673 -6.76 2.35 41.64
C LEU A 673 -6.09 3.72 41.46
N LYS A 674 -6.20 4.62 42.46
CA LYS A 674 -5.52 5.91 42.41
C LYS A 674 -4.00 5.80 42.42
N LYS A 675 -3.45 4.77 43.04
CA LYS A 675 -2.00 4.51 43.04
C LYS A 675 -1.56 4.05 41.63
N LEU A 676 -2.27 3.11 41.04
CA LEU A 676 -1.99 2.60 39.68
C LEU A 676 -2.17 3.71 38.63
N GLU A 677 -3.20 4.54 38.75
CA GLU A 677 -3.37 5.72 37.87
C GLU A 677 -2.19 6.69 37.97
N LYS A 678 -1.66 6.91 39.17
CA LYS A 678 -0.49 7.77 39.36
C LYS A 678 0.77 7.15 38.77
N GLU A 679 1.00 5.86 38.99
CA GLU A 679 2.13 5.11 38.42
C GLU A 679 2.06 5.10 36.89
N MET A 680 0.88 4.86 36.30
CA MET A 680 0.64 4.96 34.86
C MET A 680 1.00 6.33 34.27
N LEU A 681 0.60 7.43 34.97
CA LEU A 681 0.92 8.77 34.54
C LEU A 681 2.41 9.12 34.71
N GLU A 682 3.08 8.55 35.71
CA GLU A 682 4.54 8.70 35.90
C GLU A 682 5.30 7.93 34.82
N SER A 683 4.94 6.68 34.48
CA SER A 683 5.54 5.92 33.38
C SER A 683 5.31 6.60 32.03
N ALA A 684 4.10 7.15 31.79
CA ALA A 684 3.83 7.92 30.57
C ALA A 684 4.67 9.21 30.46
N ARG A 685 4.95 9.90 31.59
CA ARG A 685 5.84 11.07 31.62
C ARG A 685 7.30 10.71 31.39
N ASN A 686 7.71 9.54 31.83
CA ASN A 686 9.06 9.00 31.62
C ASN A 686 9.25 8.38 30.24
N LEU A 687 8.22 8.41 29.37
CA LEU A 687 8.19 7.80 28.03
C LEU A 687 8.29 6.26 28.05
N GLU A 688 7.95 5.62 29.15
CA GLU A 688 7.86 4.17 29.34
C GLU A 688 6.45 3.69 28.95
N PHE A 689 6.15 3.79 27.64
CA PHE A 689 4.78 3.60 27.14
C PHE A 689 4.26 2.16 27.28
N GLU A 690 5.12 1.16 27.24
CA GLU A 690 4.72 -0.24 27.46
C GLU A 690 4.29 -0.49 28.91
N GLU A 691 4.99 0.08 29.88
CA GLU A 691 4.62 0.00 31.29
C GLU A 691 3.35 0.81 31.57
N ALA A 692 3.21 1.98 30.97
CA ALA A 692 2.00 2.78 31.08
C ALA A 692 0.77 2.05 30.47
N ALA A 693 0.93 1.35 29.36
CA ALA A 693 -0.12 0.56 28.76
C ALA A 693 -0.50 -0.64 29.63
N ALA A 694 0.47 -1.38 30.17
CA ALA A 694 0.21 -2.51 31.08
C ALA A 694 -0.55 -2.07 32.34
N LEU A 695 -0.18 -0.94 32.94
CA LEU A 695 -0.87 -0.37 34.09
C LEU A 695 -2.30 0.10 33.76
N ARG A 696 -2.52 0.65 32.56
CA ARG A 696 -3.87 1.01 32.08
C ARG A 696 -4.75 -0.24 31.97
N ASP A 697 -4.23 -1.30 31.37
CA ASP A 697 -4.98 -2.52 31.14
C ASP A 697 -5.28 -3.23 32.49
N GLU A 698 -4.35 -3.20 33.47
CA GLU A 698 -4.59 -3.66 34.85
C GLU A 698 -5.69 -2.84 35.55
N ILE A 699 -5.72 -1.53 35.37
CA ILE A 699 -6.77 -0.66 35.92
C ILE A 699 -8.14 -1.00 35.33
N GLU A 700 -8.19 -1.25 34.03
CA GLU A 700 -9.43 -1.57 33.31
C GLU A 700 -9.94 -2.96 33.71
N GLU A 701 -9.07 -3.94 33.86
CA GLU A 701 -9.40 -5.27 34.36
C GLU A 701 -9.97 -5.23 35.77
N ILE A 702 -9.35 -4.51 36.68
CA ILE A 702 -9.82 -4.31 38.06
C ILE A 702 -11.21 -3.64 38.08
N ARG A 703 -11.44 -2.65 37.20
CA ARG A 703 -12.74 -2.00 37.06
C ARG A 703 -13.80 -2.96 36.51
N THR A 704 -13.48 -3.75 35.51
CA THR A 704 -14.43 -4.69 34.89
C THR A 704 -14.80 -5.83 35.83
N GLN A 705 -13.87 -6.37 36.61
CA GLN A 705 -14.14 -7.47 37.53
C GLN A 705 -14.98 -7.10 38.75
N ARG A 706 -15.10 -5.82 39.10
CA ARG A 706 -15.82 -5.38 40.33
C ARG A 706 -16.98 -4.41 40.11
N PHE A 707 -17.23 -3.96 38.87
CA PHE A 707 -18.40 -3.09 38.55
C PHE A 707 -19.44 -3.79 37.64
N LEU A 708 -19.30 -5.05 37.41
CA LEU A 708 -20.33 -5.99 36.99
C LEU A 708 -20.87 -6.67 38.27
#